data_d29689a5177f726dcd9b50c0dbfa9be7
#
_entry.id   d29689a5177f726dcd9b50c0dbfa9be7
#
_cell.length_a   1.000
_cell.length_b   1.000
_cell.length_c   1.000
_cell.angle_alpha   90.00
_cell.angle_beta   90.00
_cell.angle_gamma   90.00
#
_symmetry.space_group_name_H-M   'P 1'
#
loop_
_entity.id
_entity.type
_entity.pdbx_description
1 polymer ?
#
loop_
_entity_poly.entity_id
_entity_poly.type
_entity_poly.pdbx_seq_one_letter_code
_entity_poly.pdbx_strand_id
1 'polypeptide(L)'
;MKHYFFFFCFAVQMAFGQALFPYLQNPTPNSMIVNWKTASNNETTVIYGDSPTNLSVTVTGTTNIFSDTGYNNNYYYHTAKVTNLQPNTKYYYKIKTGTSESAVYNFRTLPLPGQPVTANGKIRFLIMGDNQIKAEPRYDTLTLNAYKKLKEKFGATSDPSDNIALTFMVGDQVDVGTLDHYENVHFKKNIKLSPYLPIQTTVGNHETYGTMGMNSYYAHFYIDEISYKGISSGNENYYAQQAGNVLFVSLSSEHTGSAQQTWLQQVLTAANNDATVDWIISLSHRPYQAEQYVGDISTWVRENAVPLLVTSDKYLMHVGAHHHLYHRGQLKNSPNYQIISGGTAWDQYWGMSNEKDFDDVQKTLTDWTYQIVEVDIPTGKVDIECYSIGGVYNKKNNVLVDSFHRYKNQPKPAKPSITNNFSGPITLPLTLDGSTFSSSNGELLNTTQFMISKTSNFSVIEKEFYRDFENWFGKDGNGTPDKTKNLNDGVDITKATLATNSIPNGIYYVKTRYRDRNLEWSDWSDVKQFEVTGSVVSNPTFTLNKAEYAQNEAITATYTGGPGNQQDWVGIYKKGQTPASTTSQGFIYTNGQTAGTATFTNGLASKGQYFAGFFANGGYTEITPRKNFYVGPKVQLQATADTYPVGGTVVINFTDGPSLQKDWIGIYKMGQTAGTTASIKWSYVTTASGTLNFTGLPKGYYYAQYLLEDGYNGIGEKVFFKVGDIVTDLWINKPVYTLGENITASWTDSPGIIKDWLGIYPQNVQTPDDNFVSYTYFDGVTQGTKTIQGTAVPATPGNYYMVMFTNDSYTEVSNRVQFQVASPTLGTEETRSTEKNVVLYPNPTKPGQPTFIKSDYPIEKIELVSASGELLYVSKNINNQRFSLVNENLPAGVYFVKVHGRKLFTLKLIIQ
;
A
#
# COMPACT_ATOMS: atom_id res chain seq x y z
N MET A 1 -68.39 -22.54 -50.10
CA MET A 1 -68.24 -21.13 -49.72
C MET A 1 -67.48 -21.10 -48.41
N LYS A 2 -66.18 -20.80 -48.46
CA LYS A 2 -65.33 -20.68 -47.28
C LYS A 2 -65.24 -19.22 -46.86
N HIS A 3 -65.78 -18.87 -45.71
CA HIS A 3 -65.74 -17.51 -45.19
C HIS A 3 -64.38 -17.36 -44.48
N TYR A 4 -63.49 -16.43 -44.96
CA TYR A 4 -62.34 -15.94 -44.31
C TYR A 4 -62.69 -14.80 -43.33
N PHE A 5 -62.61 -15.01 -42.07
CA PHE A 5 -62.64 -13.98 -41.03
C PHE A 5 -61.27 -13.32 -40.93
N PHE A 6 -61.16 -12.07 -41.33
CA PHE A 6 -60.00 -11.23 -41.15
C PHE A 6 -60.07 -10.67 -39.72
N PHE A 7 -59.20 -11.18 -38.84
CA PHE A 7 -58.94 -10.58 -37.50
C PHE A 7 -58.04 -9.39 -37.72
N PHE A 8 -58.54 -8.17 -37.58
CA PHE A 8 -57.73 -6.95 -37.49
C PHE A 8 -57.18 -6.90 -36.02
N CYS A 9 -55.97 -7.33 -35.82
CA CYS A 9 -55.25 -7.08 -34.59
C CYS A 9 -54.87 -5.60 -34.55
N PHE A 10 -55.64 -4.80 -33.83
CA PHE A 10 -55.14 -3.49 -33.37
C PHE A 10 -53.99 -3.73 -32.38
N ALA A 11 -52.78 -3.61 -32.87
CA ALA A 11 -51.63 -3.44 -32.02
C ALA A 11 -51.74 -2.07 -31.33
N VAL A 12 -52.31 -2.04 -30.13
CA VAL A 12 -52.14 -0.92 -29.24
C VAL A 12 -50.65 -0.89 -28.89
N GLN A 13 -49.88 -0.05 -29.58
CA GLN A 13 -48.59 0.35 -29.10
C GLN A 13 -48.84 1.10 -27.78
N MET A 14 -48.80 0.38 -26.67
CA MET A 14 -48.57 1.03 -25.40
C MET A 14 -47.18 1.69 -25.51
N ALA A 15 -47.18 3.01 -25.66
CA ALA A 15 -45.98 3.79 -25.39
C ALA A 15 -45.64 3.54 -23.94
N PHE A 16 -44.75 2.56 -23.70
CA PHE A 16 -44.12 2.45 -22.41
C PHE A 16 -43.36 3.76 -22.21
N GLY A 17 -43.85 4.61 -21.33
CA GLY A 17 -43.14 5.77 -20.85
C GLY A 17 -41.73 5.32 -20.48
N GLN A 18 -40.77 6.10 -20.85
CA GLN A 18 -39.35 5.80 -20.54
C GLN A 18 -39.21 5.45 -19.05
N ALA A 19 -38.70 4.28 -18.77
CA ALA A 19 -38.48 3.85 -17.39
C ALA A 19 -37.50 4.79 -16.70
N LEU A 20 -37.91 5.39 -15.60
CA LEU A 20 -37.09 6.24 -14.74
C LEU A 20 -36.41 5.36 -13.70
N PHE A 21 -35.08 5.38 -13.70
CA PHE A 21 -34.25 4.59 -12.77
C PHE A 21 -33.59 5.51 -11.75
N PRO A 22 -34.23 5.75 -10.58
CA PRO A 22 -33.63 6.57 -9.55
C PRO A 22 -32.52 5.82 -8.84
N TYR A 23 -31.51 6.55 -8.42
CA TYR A 23 -30.54 6.11 -7.46
C TYR A 23 -30.22 7.22 -6.45
N LEU A 24 -29.81 6.82 -5.27
CA LEU A 24 -29.62 7.67 -4.11
C LEU A 24 -28.13 7.85 -3.84
N GLN A 25 -27.74 9.07 -3.43
CA GLN A 25 -26.36 9.41 -3.07
C GLN A 25 -26.28 10.38 -1.90
N ASN A 26 -25.10 10.51 -1.34
CA ASN A 26 -24.72 11.46 -0.30
C ASN A 26 -25.77 11.59 0.81
N PRO A 27 -26.17 10.48 1.45
CA PRO A 27 -27.08 10.55 2.56
C PRO A 27 -26.41 11.28 3.73
N THR A 28 -27.17 12.12 4.38
CA THR A 28 -26.81 12.74 5.65
C THR A 28 -27.98 12.52 6.65
N PRO A 29 -27.84 12.93 7.92
CA PRO A 29 -28.96 12.88 8.85
C PRO A 29 -30.17 13.74 8.41
N ASN A 30 -29.95 14.73 7.53
CA ASN A 30 -30.98 15.70 7.15
C ASN A 30 -31.12 15.96 5.65
N SER A 31 -30.48 15.14 4.80
CA SER A 31 -30.58 15.26 3.34
C SER A 31 -30.33 13.97 2.61
N MET A 32 -30.79 13.92 1.35
CA MET A 32 -30.56 12.84 0.39
C MET A 32 -30.49 13.44 -1.02
N ILE A 33 -29.55 12.98 -1.84
CA ILE A 33 -29.54 13.30 -3.27
C ILE A 33 -30.25 12.17 -4.01
N VAL A 34 -31.20 12.55 -4.86
CA VAL A 34 -31.93 11.64 -5.76
C VAL A 34 -31.55 11.96 -7.19
N ASN A 35 -31.00 10.99 -7.89
CA ASN A 35 -30.56 11.11 -9.27
C ASN A 35 -31.34 10.17 -10.20
N TRP A 36 -31.52 10.56 -11.45
CA TRP A 36 -32.04 9.69 -12.51
C TRP A 36 -31.68 10.24 -13.88
N LYS A 37 -31.92 9.44 -14.89
CA LYS A 37 -31.63 9.77 -16.29
C LYS A 37 -32.87 9.68 -17.14
N THR A 38 -32.95 10.55 -18.13
CA THR A 38 -33.97 10.48 -19.21
C THR A 38 -33.35 10.78 -20.58
N ALA A 39 -34.07 10.48 -21.67
CA ALA A 39 -33.70 10.87 -23.02
C ALA A 39 -34.21 12.27 -23.41
N SER A 40 -34.88 12.97 -22.54
CA SER A 40 -35.44 14.29 -22.81
C SER A 40 -35.16 15.27 -21.69
N ASN A 41 -34.96 16.53 -22.05
CA ASN A 41 -34.78 17.63 -21.09
C ASN A 41 -36.15 18.08 -20.60
N ASN A 42 -36.66 17.46 -19.57
CA ASN A 42 -37.93 17.78 -18.93
C ASN A 42 -37.70 18.27 -17.50
N GLU A 43 -38.80 18.61 -16.83
CA GLU A 43 -38.78 19.05 -15.42
C GLU A 43 -38.12 18.01 -14.51
N THR A 44 -37.25 18.47 -13.61
CA THR A 44 -36.58 17.67 -12.60
C THR A 44 -37.31 17.85 -11.27
N THR A 45 -38.12 16.88 -10.87
CA THR A 45 -38.94 16.97 -9.67
C THR A 45 -38.89 15.69 -8.85
N VAL A 46 -38.68 15.83 -7.53
CA VAL A 46 -38.88 14.78 -6.54
C VAL A 46 -40.10 15.16 -5.69
N ILE A 47 -41.03 14.24 -5.56
CA ILE A 47 -42.23 14.40 -4.70
C ILE A 47 -42.08 13.37 -3.57
N TYR A 48 -42.07 13.86 -2.30
CA TYR A 48 -41.80 12.99 -1.17
C TYR A 48 -42.71 13.26 0.05
N GLY A 49 -42.72 12.35 0.98
CA GLY A 49 -43.46 12.43 2.23
C GLY A 49 -43.09 11.32 3.21
N ASP A 50 -43.76 11.30 4.34
CA ASP A 50 -43.57 10.32 5.44
C ASP A 50 -44.38 9.02 5.23
N SER A 51 -45.23 8.96 4.22
CA SER A 51 -46.10 7.83 3.94
C SER A 51 -46.18 7.58 2.44
N PRO A 52 -46.28 6.31 1.98
CA PRO A 52 -46.41 6.00 0.54
C PRO A 52 -47.67 6.52 -0.10
N THR A 53 -48.68 6.86 0.70
CA THR A 53 -50.00 7.38 0.25
C THR A 53 -50.11 8.89 0.39
N ASN A 54 -49.14 9.54 1.05
CA ASN A 54 -49.12 10.98 1.29
C ASN A 54 -47.75 11.57 0.92
N LEU A 55 -47.54 11.85 -0.36
CA LEU A 55 -46.38 12.55 -0.88
C LEU A 55 -46.74 14.02 -1.11
N SER A 56 -46.47 14.86 -0.11
CA SER A 56 -46.99 16.24 -0.06
C SER A 56 -45.91 17.32 -0.31
N VAL A 57 -44.62 16.95 -0.28
CA VAL A 57 -43.52 17.91 -0.47
C VAL A 57 -42.89 17.71 -1.84
N THR A 58 -42.67 18.81 -2.54
CA THR A 58 -42.05 18.83 -3.86
C THR A 58 -40.72 19.55 -3.81
N VAL A 59 -39.70 18.93 -4.40
CA VAL A 59 -38.37 19.52 -4.60
C VAL A 59 -38.08 19.58 -6.09
N THR A 60 -37.73 20.76 -6.57
CA THR A 60 -37.23 20.97 -7.93
C THR A 60 -35.69 20.89 -7.88
N GLY A 61 -35.12 20.07 -8.74
CA GLY A 61 -33.69 19.90 -8.90
C GLY A 61 -33.13 20.55 -10.17
N THR A 62 -31.99 20.09 -10.58
CA THR A 62 -31.27 20.53 -11.80
C THR A 62 -31.25 19.44 -12.85
N THR A 63 -31.15 19.84 -14.12
CA THR A 63 -30.96 18.95 -15.27
C THR A 63 -29.64 19.33 -15.94
N ASN A 64 -28.75 18.38 -16.10
CA ASN A 64 -27.54 18.51 -16.89
C ASN A 64 -27.67 17.69 -18.19
N ILE A 65 -26.98 18.12 -19.24
CA ILE A 65 -26.92 17.37 -20.49
C ILE A 65 -25.52 16.84 -20.66
N PHE A 66 -25.40 15.53 -20.80
CA PHE A 66 -24.17 14.89 -21.15
C PHE A 66 -24.24 14.32 -22.55
N SER A 67 -23.13 14.38 -23.28
CA SER A 67 -22.98 13.77 -24.59
C SER A 67 -21.71 12.92 -24.62
N ASP A 68 -21.78 11.83 -25.36
CA ASP A 68 -20.66 10.91 -25.56
C ASP A 68 -20.60 10.49 -27.02
N THR A 69 -19.40 10.46 -27.60
CA THR A 69 -19.14 10.01 -28.96
C THR A 69 -19.38 8.51 -29.11
N GLY A 70 -20.49 8.04 -29.40
CA GLY A 70 -20.86 6.62 -29.47
C GLY A 70 -22.16 6.31 -28.77
N TYR A 71 -22.74 7.31 -28.11
CA TYR A 71 -24.06 7.23 -27.53
C TYR A 71 -25.01 8.09 -28.36
N ASN A 72 -25.97 7.45 -29.05
CA ASN A 72 -26.79 8.09 -30.07
C ASN A 72 -27.87 9.04 -29.53
N ASN A 73 -28.04 9.18 -28.25
CA ASN A 73 -29.07 10.00 -27.64
C ASN A 73 -28.46 11.02 -26.66
N ASN A 74 -29.01 12.21 -26.59
CA ASN A 74 -28.71 13.13 -25.50
C ASN A 74 -29.02 12.47 -24.17
N TYR A 75 -28.11 12.62 -23.24
CA TYR A 75 -28.23 12.07 -21.92
C TYR A 75 -28.63 13.21 -20.98
N TYR A 76 -29.90 13.24 -20.60
CA TYR A 76 -30.40 14.19 -19.63
C TYR A 76 -30.28 13.60 -18.21
N TYR A 77 -29.53 14.26 -17.38
CA TYR A 77 -29.23 13.82 -16.06
C TYR A 77 -29.86 14.75 -15.03
N HIS A 78 -30.72 14.19 -14.21
CA HIS A 78 -31.53 14.91 -13.23
C HIS A 78 -30.97 14.68 -11.83
N THR A 79 -30.82 15.75 -11.07
CA THR A 79 -30.34 15.72 -9.68
C THR A 79 -31.25 16.57 -8.81
N ALA A 80 -31.80 16.02 -7.75
CA ALA A 80 -32.56 16.78 -6.74
C ALA A 80 -32.04 16.47 -5.33
N LYS A 81 -31.63 17.50 -4.59
CA LYS A 81 -31.20 17.38 -3.21
C LYS A 81 -32.38 17.66 -2.28
N VAL A 82 -32.88 16.62 -1.65
CA VAL A 82 -33.92 16.71 -0.63
C VAL A 82 -33.25 17.06 0.70
N THR A 83 -33.68 18.16 1.32
CA THR A 83 -33.10 18.72 2.55
C THR A 83 -34.14 18.88 3.66
N ASN A 84 -33.70 19.33 4.87
CA ASN A 84 -34.55 19.51 6.03
C ASN A 84 -35.26 18.24 6.49
N LEU A 85 -34.64 17.11 6.27
CA LEU A 85 -35.13 15.82 6.73
C LEU A 85 -34.78 15.58 8.20
N GLN A 86 -35.49 14.66 8.86
CA GLN A 86 -35.19 14.22 10.22
C GLN A 86 -34.19 13.06 10.18
N PRO A 87 -33.27 12.96 11.14
CA PRO A 87 -32.32 11.86 11.24
C PRO A 87 -33.02 10.50 11.42
N ASN A 88 -32.41 9.44 10.88
CA ASN A 88 -32.88 8.06 10.98
C ASN A 88 -34.37 7.88 10.63
N THR A 89 -34.86 8.65 9.69
CA THR A 89 -36.28 8.69 9.34
C THR A 89 -36.49 8.14 7.92
N LYS A 90 -37.50 7.31 7.77
CA LYS A 90 -37.90 6.75 6.50
C LYS A 90 -38.83 7.72 5.77
N TYR A 91 -38.48 8.02 4.53
CA TYR A 91 -39.24 8.83 3.60
C TYR A 91 -39.61 8.03 2.38
N TYR A 92 -40.77 8.32 1.83
CA TYR A 92 -41.25 7.76 0.57
C TYR A 92 -41.15 8.83 -0.52
N TYR A 93 -40.80 8.43 -1.73
CA TYR A 93 -40.63 9.41 -2.81
C TYR A 93 -40.96 8.80 -4.18
N LYS A 94 -41.29 9.65 -5.11
CA LYS A 94 -41.31 9.36 -6.55
C LYS A 94 -40.60 10.49 -7.30
N ILE A 95 -40.04 10.16 -8.42
CA ILE A 95 -39.44 11.13 -9.34
C ILE A 95 -40.45 11.41 -10.48
N LYS A 96 -40.42 12.67 -10.95
CA LYS A 96 -41.23 13.15 -12.02
C LYS A 96 -40.39 13.93 -13.02
N THR A 97 -40.57 13.64 -14.32
CA THR A 97 -39.95 14.36 -15.42
C THR A 97 -41.03 14.59 -16.51
N GLY A 98 -41.47 15.83 -16.68
CA GLY A 98 -42.60 16.16 -17.50
C GLY A 98 -43.87 15.45 -17.03
N THR A 99 -44.48 14.65 -17.92
CA THR A 99 -45.67 13.85 -17.60
C THR A 99 -45.38 12.45 -17.05
N SER A 100 -44.07 12.03 -17.02
CA SER A 100 -43.69 10.69 -16.57
C SER A 100 -43.38 10.70 -15.07
N GLU A 101 -43.95 9.76 -14.34
CA GLU A 101 -43.70 9.53 -12.92
C GLU A 101 -43.21 8.12 -12.67
N SER A 102 -42.32 7.94 -11.72
CA SER A 102 -41.87 6.61 -11.27
C SER A 102 -42.90 5.95 -10.33
N ALA A 103 -42.68 4.69 -10.03
CA ALA A 103 -43.25 4.06 -8.83
C ALA A 103 -42.83 4.83 -7.56
N VAL A 104 -43.56 4.61 -6.47
CA VAL A 104 -43.17 5.13 -5.16
C VAL A 104 -42.09 4.23 -4.58
N TYR A 105 -40.95 4.82 -4.24
CA TYR A 105 -39.83 4.23 -3.56
C TYR A 105 -39.73 4.77 -2.15
N ASN A 106 -38.72 4.34 -1.41
CA ASN A 106 -38.40 4.91 -0.09
C ASN A 106 -36.91 4.92 0.14
N PHE A 107 -36.48 5.76 1.07
CA PHE A 107 -35.13 5.78 1.61
C PHE A 107 -35.18 6.11 3.11
N ARG A 108 -34.09 5.87 3.79
CA ARG A 108 -33.87 6.30 5.18
C ARG A 108 -32.68 7.26 5.23
N THR A 109 -32.85 8.37 5.97
CA THR A 109 -31.74 9.28 6.29
C THR A 109 -30.76 8.61 7.25
N LEU A 110 -29.50 9.01 7.24
CA LEU A 110 -28.53 8.52 8.19
C LEU A 110 -28.94 8.89 9.63
N PRO A 111 -28.61 8.09 10.63
CA PRO A 111 -28.71 8.49 12.02
C PRO A 111 -27.74 9.63 12.35
N LEU A 112 -27.92 10.30 13.46
CA LEU A 112 -26.92 11.22 13.98
C LEU A 112 -25.58 10.49 14.21
N PRO A 113 -24.44 11.20 14.16
CA PRO A 113 -23.15 10.64 14.47
C PRO A 113 -23.15 9.84 15.79
N GLY A 114 -22.61 8.63 15.78
CA GLY A 114 -22.58 7.72 16.92
C GLY A 114 -23.88 6.98 17.20
N GLN A 115 -24.97 7.23 16.47
CA GLN A 115 -26.27 6.61 16.72
C GLN A 115 -26.55 5.43 15.78
N PRO A 116 -27.30 4.41 16.24
CA PRO A 116 -27.72 3.27 15.43
C PRO A 116 -28.89 3.60 14.48
N VAL A 117 -29.12 2.75 13.48
CA VAL A 117 -30.31 2.77 12.63
C VAL A 117 -31.47 2.02 13.31
N THR A 118 -31.19 0.84 13.88
CA THR A 118 -32.22 -0.03 14.43
C THR A 118 -32.41 0.18 15.93
N ALA A 119 -33.61 -0.10 16.43
CA ALA A 119 -33.93 0.03 17.84
C ALA A 119 -33.06 -0.86 18.76
N ASN A 120 -32.52 -1.97 18.24
CA ASN A 120 -31.60 -2.84 18.95
C ASN A 120 -30.12 -2.45 18.82
N GLY A 121 -29.84 -1.20 18.46
CA GLY A 121 -28.50 -0.65 18.50
C GLY A 121 -27.62 -0.95 17.29
N LYS A 122 -28.17 -1.39 16.16
CA LYS A 122 -27.39 -1.83 15.02
C LYS A 122 -27.37 -0.82 13.86
N ILE A 123 -26.24 -0.78 13.13
CA ILE A 123 -26.13 -0.16 11.83
C ILE A 123 -25.46 -1.15 10.86
N ARG A 124 -25.88 -1.15 9.59
CA ARG A 124 -25.42 -2.12 8.60
C ARG A 124 -25.08 -1.47 7.27
N PHE A 125 -24.14 -2.09 6.58
CA PHE A 125 -23.64 -1.66 5.28
C PHE A 125 -23.55 -2.84 4.32
N LEU A 126 -23.72 -2.55 3.01
CA LEU A 126 -23.55 -3.52 1.95
C LEU A 126 -22.30 -3.13 1.13
N ILE A 127 -21.44 -4.10 0.81
CA ILE A 127 -20.21 -3.85 0.06
C ILE A 127 -20.18 -4.76 -1.16
N MET A 128 -19.84 -4.19 -2.31
CA MET A 128 -19.66 -4.84 -3.60
C MET A 128 -18.57 -4.10 -4.40
N GLY A 129 -18.00 -4.74 -5.43
CA GLY A 129 -17.03 -4.13 -6.34
C GLY A 129 -16.89 -4.91 -7.64
N ASP A 130 -16.39 -4.28 -8.70
CA ASP A 130 -16.11 -4.91 -9.99
C ASP A 130 -17.37 -5.51 -10.67
N ASN A 131 -18.36 -4.66 -10.90
CA ASN A 131 -19.57 -5.09 -11.58
C ASN A 131 -19.55 -4.86 -13.12
N GLN A 132 -18.40 -4.55 -13.70
CA GLN A 132 -18.20 -3.94 -15.02
C GLN A 132 -18.58 -4.78 -16.25
N ILE A 133 -19.10 -5.98 -16.11
CA ILE A 133 -19.49 -6.82 -17.26
C ILE A 133 -20.83 -6.41 -17.85
N LYS A 134 -20.84 -6.01 -19.15
CA LYS A 134 -22.05 -5.64 -19.88
C LYS A 134 -22.88 -6.84 -20.33
N ALA A 135 -22.23 -7.87 -20.88
CA ALA A 135 -22.90 -8.94 -21.62
C ALA A 135 -23.67 -9.93 -20.74
N GLU A 136 -23.31 -10.08 -19.48
CA GLU A 136 -23.80 -11.14 -18.60
C GLU A 136 -24.68 -10.60 -17.48
N PRO A 137 -25.81 -11.24 -17.16
CA PRO A 137 -26.76 -10.78 -16.13
C PRO A 137 -26.32 -11.18 -14.72
N ARG A 138 -25.04 -10.98 -14.38
CA ARG A 138 -24.49 -11.43 -13.08
C ARG A 138 -24.71 -10.41 -12.00
N TYR A 139 -24.49 -9.15 -12.30
CA TYR A 139 -24.68 -8.08 -11.34
C TYR A 139 -26.16 -7.93 -10.94
N ASP A 140 -27.11 -7.97 -11.87
CA ASP A 140 -28.53 -7.99 -11.55
C ASP A 140 -28.94 -9.26 -10.78
N THR A 141 -28.33 -10.42 -11.10
CA THR A 141 -28.53 -11.65 -10.32
C THR A 141 -27.99 -11.49 -8.90
N LEU A 142 -26.81 -10.91 -8.73
CA LEU A 142 -26.19 -10.69 -7.42
C LEU A 142 -27.02 -9.71 -6.58
N THR A 143 -27.39 -8.57 -7.14
CA THR A 143 -28.21 -7.55 -6.44
C THR A 143 -29.59 -8.09 -6.04
N LEU A 144 -30.20 -8.92 -6.90
CA LEU A 144 -31.45 -9.62 -6.57
C LEU A 144 -31.25 -10.60 -5.41
N ASN A 145 -30.14 -11.34 -5.38
CA ASN A 145 -29.84 -12.27 -4.31
C ASN A 145 -29.48 -11.54 -3.01
N ALA A 146 -28.76 -10.41 -3.09
CA ALA A 146 -28.53 -9.54 -1.93
C ALA A 146 -29.86 -9.04 -1.37
N TYR A 147 -30.76 -8.52 -2.19
CA TYR A 147 -32.12 -8.13 -1.78
C TYR A 147 -32.90 -9.26 -1.11
N LYS A 148 -32.88 -10.47 -1.67
CA LYS A 148 -33.52 -11.65 -1.07
C LYS A 148 -32.91 -12.02 0.28
N LYS A 149 -31.57 -11.96 0.40
CA LYS A 149 -30.86 -12.26 1.65
C LYS A 149 -31.18 -11.26 2.75
N LEU A 150 -31.30 -9.98 2.42
CA LEU A 150 -31.72 -8.97 3.40
C LEU A 150 -33.12 -9.27 3.94
N LYS A 151 -34.05 -9.68 3.08
CA LYS A 151 -35.40 -10.09 3.49
C LYS A 151 -35.42 -11.39 4.31
N GLU A 152 -34.62 -12.36 3.91
CA GLU A 152 -34.46 -13.61 4.65
C GLU A 152 -33.90 -13.35 6.06
N LYS A 153 -32.89 -12.51 6.16
CA LYS A 153 -32.15 -12.26 7.40
C LYS A 153 -32.89 -11.33 8.36
N PHE A 154 -33.58 -10.32 7.83
CA PHE A 154 -34.14 -9.23 8.63
C PHE A 154 -35.68 -9.15 8.62
N GLY A 155 -36.31 -10.04 7.92
CA GLY A 155 -37.77 -10.16 7.84
C GLY A 155 -38.35 -9.92 6.44
N ALA A 156 -39.27 -10.78 6.02
CA ALA A 156 -39.84 -10.80 4.69
C ALA A 156 -40.65 -9.54 4.34
N THR A 157 -41.15 -8.81 5.31
CA THR A 157 -41.90 -7.56 5.16
C THR A 157 -41.06 -6.31 5.21
N SER A 158 -39.79 -6.43 5.67
CA SER A 158 -38.85 -5.28 5.70
C SER A 158 -38.39 -4.95 4.28
N ASP A 159 -38.15 -3.69 4.03
CA ASP A 159 -37.43 -3.30 2.82
C ASP A 159 -35.93 -3.01 3.12
N PRO A 160 -35.06 -2.90 2.11
CA PRO A 160 -33.63 -2.75 2.32
C PRO A 160 -33.27 -1.55 3.20
N SER A 161 -34.00 -0.41 3.07
CA SER A 161 -33.70 0.83 3.80
C SER A 161 -33.97 0.74 5.31
N ASP A 162 -34.72 -0.27 5.77
CA ASP A 162 -34.93 -0.50 7.19
C ASP A 162 -33.71 -1.12 7.88
N ASN A 163 -32.80 -1.71 7.11
CA ASN A 163 -31.72 -2.52 7.65
C ASN A 163 -30.33 -2.09 7.19
N ILE A 164 -30.21 -1.50 6.00
CA ILE A 164 -28.93 -1.09 5.42
C ILE A 164 -28.88 0.44 5.31
N ALA A 165 -27.86 1.05 5.86
CA ALA A 165 -27.67 2.51 5.83
C ALA A 165 -27.04 2.99 4.51
N LEU A 166 -26.06 2.25 4.01
CA LEU A 166 -25.26 2.59 2.82
C LEU A 166 -24.85 1.33 2.05
N THR A 167 -24.70 1.50 0.74
CA THR A 167 -24.02 0.54 -0.14
C THR A 167 -22.74 1.17 -0.66
N PHE A 168 -21.61 0.46 -0.54
CA PHE A 168 -20.32 0.84 -1.12
C PHE A 168 -20.03 0.00 -2.37
N MET A 169 -19.68 0.69 -3.47
CA MET A 169 -19.18 0.10 -4.69
C MET A 169 -17.70 0.44 -4.81
N VAL A 170 -16.83 -0.58 -4.71
CA VAL A 170 -15.39 -0.39 -4.53
C VAL A 170 -14.67 -0.38 -5.90
N GLY A 171 -15.04 0.55 -6.76
CA GLY A 171 -14.48 0.77 -8.10
C GLY A 171 -14.98 -0.19 -9.16
N ASP A 172 -14.60 0.11 -10.39
CA ASP A 172 -14.96 -0.64 -11.61
C ASP A 172 -16.46 -0.88 -11.74
N GLN A 173 -17.25 0.21 -11.62
CA GLN A 173 -18.70 0.18 -11.87
C GLN A 173 -19.01 -0.04 -13.34
N VAL A 174 -18.06 0.27 -14.22
CA VAL A 174 -18.15 0.21 -15.67
C VAL A 174 -16.94 -0.50 -16.26
N ASP A 175 -17.07 -1.07 -17.45
CA ASP A 175 -15.93 -1.63 -18.19
C ASP A 175 -15.11 -0.54 -18.90
N VAL A 176 -15.78 0.55 -19.29
CA VAL A 176 -15.17 1.78 -19.79
C VAL A 176 -16.01 2.99 -19.39
N GLY A 177 -15.36 4.12 -19.12
CA GLY A 177 -16.01 5.38 -18.76
C GLY A 177 -16.81 5.99 -19.91
N THR A 178 -18.03 5.51 -20.09
CA THR A 178 -18.99 5.96 -21.11
C THR A 178 -20.40 6.06 -20.52
N LEU A 179 -21.25 6.90 -21.10
CA LEU A 179 -22.66 7.00 -20.68
C LEU A 179 -23.41 5.68 -20.86
N ASP A 180 -23.14 4.94 -21.95
CA ASP A 180 -23.74 3.64 -22.20
C ASP A 180 -23.45 2.63 -21.11
N HIS A 181 -22.19 2.56 -20.63
CA HIS A 181 -21.80 1.61 -19.59
C HIS A 181 -22.39 1.99 -18.23
N TYR A 182 -22.42 3.27 -17.86
CA TYR A 182 -23.12 3.67 -16.63
C TYR A 182 -24.61 3.29 -16.67
N GLU A 183 -25.27 3.49 -17.79
CA GLU A 183 -26.66 3.07 -17.91
C GLU A 183 -26.85 1.56 -17.88
N ASN A 184 -26.15 0.82 -18.74
CA ASN A 184 -26.46 -0.57 -19.04
C ASN A 184 -25.67 -1.58 -18.20
N VAL A 185 -24.47 -1.21 -17.70
CA VAL A 185 -23.64 -2.08 -16.86
C VAL A 185 -23.89 -1.83 -15.38
N HIS A 186 -24.09 -0.58 -14.97
CA HIS A 186 -24.25 -0.22 -13.56
C HIS A 186 -25.71 0.00 -13.15
N PHE A 187 -26.34 1.08 -13.59
CA PHE A 187 -27.62 1.50 -13.00
C PHE A 187 -28.79 0.57 -13.31
N LYS A 188 -28.96 0.12 -14.54
CA LYS A 188 -30.06 -0.80 -14.91
C LYS A 188 -29.97 -2.14 -14.17
N LYS A 189 -28.76 -2.59 -13.86
CA LYS A 189 -28.54 -3.86 -13.18
C LYS A 189 -28.70 -3.75 -11.66
N ASN A 190 -28.74 -2.55 -11.12
CA ASN A 190 -28.86 -2.29 -9.67
C ASN A 190 -30.26 -1.78 -9.23
N ILE A 191 -31.25 -1.80 -10.08
CA ILE A 191 -32.59 -1.23 -9.79
C ILE A 191 -33.32 -1.89 -8.63
N LYS A 192 -32.86 -3.03 -8.15
CA LYS A 192 -33.44 -3.70 -6.95
C LYS A 192 -32.99 -3.06 -5.64
N LEU A 193 -31.86 -2.37 -5.65
CA LEU A 193 -31.27 -1.77 -4.43
C LEU A 193 -31.16 -0.24 -4.56
N SER A 194 -30.71 0.29 -5.70
CA SER A 194 -30.36 1.70 -5.85
C SER A 194 -31.49 2.71 -5.58
N PRO A 195 -32.79 2.40 -5.78
CA PRO A 195 -33.87 3.30 -5.39
C PRO A 195 -34.13 3.38 -3.90
N TYR A 196 -33.58 2.44 -3.11
CA TYR A 196 -33.82 2.31 -1.67
C TYR A 196 -32.58 2.56 -0.82
N LEU A 197 -31.41 2.23 -1.35
CA LEU A 197 -30.14 2.31 -0.64
C LEU A 197 -29.22 3.31 -1.33
N PRO A 198 -28.69 4.31 -0.58
CA PRO A 198 -27.69 5.22 -1.12
C PRO A 198 -26.43 4.47 -1.53
N ILE A 199 -25.87 4.84 -2.68
CA ILE A 199 -24.65 4.26 -3.23
C ILE A 199 -23.52 5.26 -3.05
N GLN A 200 -22.41 4.81 -2.45
CA GLN A 200 -21.15 5.52 -2.41
C GLN A 200 -20.09 4.71 -3.14
N THR A 201 -19.22 5.39 -3.87
CA THR A 201 -18.31 4.74 -4.80
C THR A 201 -16.86 5.08 -4.53
N THR A 202 -15.98 4.21 -4.98
CA THR A 202 -14.53 4.43 -5.06
C THR A 202 -14.14 4.43 -6.53
N VAL A 203 -13.16 5.22 -6.93
CA VAL A 203 -12.66 5.25 -8.31
C VAL A 203 -11.86 3.99 -8.59
N GLY A 204 -12.20 3.27 -9.67
CA GLY A 204 -11.42 2.18 -10.22
C GLY A 204 -10.66 2.57 -11.49
N ASN A 205 -9.84 1.66 -12.01
CA ASN A 205 -9.10 1.94 -13.25
C ASN A 205 -10.01 1.96 -14.48
N HIS A 206 -11.10 1.20 -14.50
CA HIS A 206 -12.04 1.17 -15.61
C HIS A 206 -12.84 2.48 -15.76
N GLU A 207 -13.02 3.23 -14.70
CA GLU A 207 -13.58 4.59 -14.77
C GLU A 207 -12.69 5.55 -15.57
N THR A 208 -11.38 5.28 -15.65
CA THR A 208 -10.44 6.13 -16.39
C THR A 208 -10.42 5.87 -17.90
N TYR A 209 -10.99 4.77 -18.37
CA TYR A 209 -10.98 4.35 -19.78
C TYR A 209 -12.21 4.88 -20.55
N GLY A 210 -12.14 4.81 -21.88
CA GLY A 210 -13.27 5.14 -22.77
C GLY A 210 -13.31 6.59 -23.20
N THR A 211 -14.38 6.95 -23.90
CA THR A 211 -14.52 8.26 -24.58
C THR A 211 -14.66 9.44 -23.63
N MET A 212 -15.26 9.23 -22.48
CA MET A 212 -15.37 10.25 -21.42
C MET A 212 -14.40 10.05 -20.28
N GLY A 213 -13.95 8.81 -20.03
CA GLY A 213 -13.09 8.48 -18.90
C GLY A 213 -13.68 8.98 -17.56
N MET A 214 -12.87 9.60 -16.72
CA MET A 214 -13.30 10.15 -15.43
C MET A 214 -14.42 11.19 -15.51
N ASN A 215 -14.60 11.86 -16.63
CA ASN A 215 -15.71 12.81 -16.78
C ASN A 215 -17.08 12.13 -16.68
N SER A 216 -17.19 10.86 -17.09
CA SER A 216 -18.43 10.10 -16.89
C SER A 216 -18.66 9.74 -15.44
N TYR A 217 -17.60 9.46 -14.67
CA TYR A 217 -17.68 9.24 -13.22
C TYR A 217 -18.15 10.51 -12.49
N TYR A 218 -17.50 11.63 -12.73
CA TYR A 218 -17.88 12.94 -12.15
C TYR A 218 -19.29 13.38 -12.54
N ALA A 219 -19.77 12.96 -13.72
CA ALA A 219 -21.14 13.24 -14.14
C ALA A 219 -22.21 12.50 -13.34
N HIS A 220 -21.85 11.34 -12.75
CA HIS A 220 -22.82 10.47 -12.08
C HIS A 220 -22.71 10.46 -10.56
N PHE A 221 -21.59 10.89 -9.98
CA PHE A 221 -21.36 10.81 -8.55
C PHE A 221 -20.93 12.15 -7.95
N TYR A 222 -21.66 12.59 -6.90
CA TYR A 222 -21.46 13.89 -6.24
C TYR A 222 -20.63 13.73 -4.97
N ILE A 223 -19.38 13.38 -5.10
CA ILE A 223 -18.48 13.06 -3.98
C ILE A 223 -17.83 14.32 -3.41
N ASP A 224 -17.64 15.36 -4.22
CA ASP A 224 -17.04 16.65 -3.84
C ASP A 224 -17.79 17.38 -2.71
N GLU A 225 -19.10 17.14 -2.55
CA GLU A 225 -19.90 17.67 -1.46
C GLU A 225 -19.64 16.98 -0.11
N ILE A 226 -18.92 15.84 -0.09
CA ILE A 226 -18.72 15.07 1.13
C ILE A 226 -17.58 15.69 1.94
N SER A 227 -17.85 15.95 3.21
CA SER A 227 -16.84 16.39 4.17
C SER A 227 -17.04 15.73 5.53
N TYR A 228 -15.94 15.42 6.19
CA TYR A 228 -15.95 14.93 7.56
C TYR A 228 -15.41 16.01 8.50
N LYS A 229 -16.25 16.49 9.42
CA LYS A 229 -15.90 17.60 10.36
C LYS A 229 -15.36 18.86 9.64
N GLY A 230 -15.86 19.16 8.46
CA GLY A 230 -15.40 20.27 7.63
C GLY A 230 -14.12 20.00 6.84
N ILE A 231 -13.56 18.79 6.92
CA ILE A 231 -12.41 18.35 6.13
C ILE A 231 -12.95 17.75 4.83
N SER A 232 -12.79 18.49 3.72
CA SER A 232 -13.09 18.03 2.37
C SER A 232 -11.80 17.67 1.63
N SER A 233 -11.88 16.74 0.70
CA SER A 233 -10.78 16.46 -0.23
C SER A 233 -10.57 17.56 -1.27
N GLY A 234 -11.62 18.35 -1.54
CA GLY A 234 -11.66 19.35 -2.61
C GLY A 234 -11.69 18.72 -4.02
N ASN A 235 -11.95 17.42 -4.12
CA ASN A 235 -12.08 16.69 -5.39
C ASN A 235 -12.97 15.45 -5.21
N GLU A 236 -13.29 14.77 -6.31
CA GLU A 236 -14.18 13.60 -6.31
C GLU A 236 -13.45 12.24 -6.29
N ASN A 237 -12.13 12.25 -6.14
CA ASN A 237 -11.35 11.01 -6.21
C ASN A 237 -11.25 10.27 -4.87
N TYR A 238 -11.34 11.01 -3.77
CA TYR A 238 -11.27 10.45 -2.40
C TYR A 238 -12.07 11.30 -1.42
N TYR A 239 -12.62 10.68 -0.39
CA TYR A 239 -13.49 11.35 0.59
C TYR A 239 -13.56 10.56 1.90
N ALA A 240 -14.09 11.20 2.94
CA ALA A 240 -14.43 10.56 4.21
C ALA A 240 -15.87 10.87 4.61
N GLN A 241 -16.63 9.82 4.94
CA GLN A 241 -18.03 9.91 5.33
C GLN A 241 -18.33 9.12 6.58
N GLN A 242 -18.93 9.75 7.56
CA GLN A 242 -19.41 9.08 8.76
C GLN A 242 -20.86 8.60 8.59
N ALA A 243 -21.13 7.36 8.99
CA ALA A 243 -22.47 6.81 9.13
C ALA A 243 -22.60 6.08 10.47
N GLY A 244 -23.44 6.60 11.36
CA GLY A 244 -23.49 6.16 12.75
C GLY A 244 -22.14 6.32 13.44
N ASN A 245 -21.60 5.23 13.97
CA ASN A 245 -20.29 5.20 14.64
C ASN A 245 -19.13 4.72 13.75
N VAL A 246 -19.36 4.59 12.43
CA VAL A 246 -18.34 4.17 11.47
C VAL A 246 -17.94 5.33 10.58
N LEU A 247 -16.64 5.58 10.45
CA LEU A 247 -16.05 6.47 9.46
C LEU A 247 -15.52 5.64 8.29
N PHE A 248 -16.06 5.87 7.11
CA PHE A 248 -15.55 5.33 5.85
C PHE A 248 -14.58 6.34 5.23
N VAL A 249 -13.41 5.84 4.86
CA VAL A 249 -12.34 6.61 4.21
C VAL A 249 -12.08 5.99 2.83
N SER A 250 -12.71 6.57 1.81
CA SER A 250 -12.49 6.16 0.42
C SER A 250 -11.22 6.83 -0.10
N LEU A 251 -10.26 6.02 -0.53
CA LEU A 251 -8.99 6.42 -1.10
C LEU A 251 -8.99 6.16 -2.60
N SER A 252 -8.35 7.02 -3.38
CA SER A 252 -8.05 6.71 -4.76
C SER A 252 -6.75 5.92 -4.87
N SER A 253 -6.80 4.75 -5.48
CA SER A 253 -5.60 4.00 -5.89
C SER A 253 -5.08 4.44 -7.26
N GLU A 254 -5.91 5.16 -8.04
CA GLU A 254 -5.60 5.61 -9.40
C GLU A 254 -5.05 7.05 -9.42
N HIS A 255 -5.50 7.92 -8.50
CA HIS A 255 -5.05 9.30 -8.36
C HIS A 255 -4.35 9.48 -7.00
N THR A 256 -3.11 9.01 -6.92
CA THR A 256 -2.32 8.99 -5.69
C THR A 256 -1.44 10.22 -5.54
N GLY A 257 -0.92 10.47 -4.34
CA GLY A 257 0.05 11.53 -4.09
C GLY A 257 0.01 12.13 -2.68
N SER A 258 0.89 13.09 -2.44
CA SER A 258 1.06 13.72 -1.12
C SER A 258 -0.18 14.51 -0.65
N ALA A 259 -0.97 15.05 -1.58
CA ALA A 259 -2.20 15.77 -1.24
C ALA A 259 -3.21 14.83 -0.54
N GLN A 260 -3.43 13.64 -1.11
CA GLN A 260 -4.28 12.61 -0.52
C GLN A 260 -3.73 12.13 0.83
N GLN A 261 -2.41 11.96 0.94
CA GLN A 261 -1.76 11.56 2.19
C GLN A 261 -1.95 12.61 3.30
N THR A 262 -1.76 13.89 2.97
CA THR A 262 -1.96 15.01 3.92
C THR A 262 -3.42 15.10 4.36
N TRP A 263 -4.36 14.99 3.42
CA TRP A 263 -5.77 14.94 3.71
C TRP A 263 -6.13 13.75 4.62
N LEU A 264 -5.63 12.55 4.32
CA LEU A 264 -5.84 11.37 5.14
C LEU A 264 -5.36 11.60 6.58
N GLN A 265 -4.20 12.21 6.76
CA GLN A 265 -3.66 12.51 8.09
C GLN A 265 -4.57 13.49 8.87
N GLN A 266 -5.15 14.49 8.20
CA GLN A 266 -6.13 15.41 8.81
C GLN A 266 -7.39 14.67 9.23
N VAL A 267 -7.93 13.81 8.35
CA VAL A 267 -9.12 12.99 8.63
C VAL A 267 -8.87 12.07 9.83
N LEU A 268 -7.75 11.35 9.87
CA LEU A 268 -7.41 10.46 10.98
C LEU A 268 -7.21 11.21 12.30
N THR A 269 -6.60 12.38 12.25
CA THR A 269 -6.45 13.26 13.44
C THR A 269 -7.82 13.66 13.99
N ALA A 270 -8.73 14.07 13.13
CA ALA A 270 -10.09 14.43 13.53
C ALA A 270 -10.86 13.20 14.05
N ALA A 271 -10.75 12.06 13.38
CA ALA A 271 -11.44 10.81 13.74
C ALA A 271 -10.98 10.24 15.08
N ASN A 272 -9.68 10.29 15.38
CA ASN A 272 -9.14 9.82 16.65
C ASN A 272 -9.69 10.62 17.84
N ASN A 273 -9.97 11.92 17.62
CA ASN A 273 -10.54 12.82 18.64
C ASN A 273 -12.08 12.84 18.65
N ASP A 274 -12.75 12.14 17.73
CA ASP A 274 -14.21 12.13 17.65
C ASP A 274 -14.79 10.96 18.45
N ALA A 275 -15.40 11.22 19.60
CA ALA A 275 -16.03 10.22 20.44
C ALA A 275 -17.24 9.50 19.78
N THR A 276 -17.76 10.04 18.68
CA THR A 276 -18.87 9.42 17.94
C THR A 276 -18.42 8.43 16.88
N VAL A 277 -17.09 8.32 16.62
CA VAL A 277 -16.49 7.34 15.74
C VAL A 277 -15.86 6.23 16.57
N ASP A 278 -16.35 5.01 16.38
CA ASP A 278 -15.80 3.82 16.99
C ASP A 278 -14.88 3.07 16.04
N TRP A 279 -15.22 3.02 14.77
CA TRP A 279 -14.52 2.26 13.78
C TRP A 279 -14.21 3.07 12.53
N ILE A 280 -13.05 2.81 11.92
CA ILE A 280 -12.64 3.36 10.62
C ILE A 280 -12.50 2.19 9.65
N ILE A 281 -13.17 2.28 8.50
CA ILE A 281 -13.05 1.37 7.38
C ILE A 281 -12.47 2.16 6.21
N SER A 282 -11.31 1.76 5.70
CA SER A 282 -10.77 2.35 4.48
C SER A 282 -11.14 1.53 3.25
N LEU A 283 -11.31 2.20 2.11
CA LEU A 283 -11.62 1.59 0.84
C LEU A 283 -10.65 2.12 -0.22
N SER A 284 -10.22 1.28 -1.14
CA SER A 284 -9.59 1.68 -2.41
C SER A 284 -9.86 0.61 -3.44
N HIS A 285 -9.89 0.95 -4.73
CA HIS A 285 -10.15 -0.05 -5.74
C HIS A 285 -9.03 -1.10 -5.79
N ARG A 286 -7.77 -0.71 -6.04
CA ARG A 286 -6.66 -1.68 -5.97
C ARG A 286 -6.35 -2.01 -4.51
N PRO A 287 -6.29 -3.31 -4.16
CA PRO A 287 -5.91 -3.73 -2.81
C PRO A 287 -4.44 -3.40 -2.53
N TYR A 288 -4.04 -3.38 -1.28
CA TYR A 288 -2.63 -3.20 -0.92
C TYR A 288 -1.89 -4.54 -0.71
N GLN A 289 -2.62 -5.65 -0.64
CA GLN A 289 -2.12 -7.01 -0.46
C GLN A 289 -3.04 -7.97 -1.20
N ALA A 290 -2.46 -8.91 -1.92
CA ALA A 290 -3.20 -9.94 -2.63
C ALA A 290 -2.32 -11.17 -2.83
N GLU A 291 -2.92 -12.34 -2.86
CA GLU A 291 -2.23 -13.61 -3.12
C GLU A 291 -2.09 -13.87 -4.62
N GLN A 292 -3.02 -13.37 -5.41
CA GLN A 292 -2.98 -13.42 -6.86
C GLN A 292 -2.71 -12.03 -7.44
N TYR A 293 -2.03 -11.96 -8.60
CA TYR A 293 -1.67 -10.69 -9.24
C TYR A 293 -0.89 -9.74 -8.31
N VAL A 294 0.09 -10.29 -7.60
CA VAL A 294 0.88 -9.57 -6.59
C VAL A 294 1.52 -8.29 -7.13
N GLY A 295 1.83 -8.24 -8.43
CA GLY A 295 2.35 -7.04 -9.09
C GLY A 295 1.31 -5.96 -9.40
N ASP A 296 0.01 -6.26 -9.26
CA ASP A 296 -1.10 -5.34 -9.62
C ASP A 296 -1.89 -4.87 -8.39
N ILE A 297 -1.17 -4.53 -7.35
CA ILE A 297 -1.68 -3.95 -6.09
C ILE A 297 -1.35 -2.45 -6.03
N SER A 298 -2.01 -1.72 -5.15
CA SER A 298 -1.65 -0.34 -4.88
C SER A 298 -0.47 -0.24 -3.91
N THR A 299 0.73 -0.04 -4.45
CA THR A 299 1.92 0.23 -3.62
C THR A 299 1.78 1.51 -2.82
N TRP A 300 1.11 2.53 -3.38
CA TRP A 300 0.86 3.78 -2.67
C TRP A 300 -0.01 3.57 -1.43
N VAL A 301 -1.11 2.82 -1.55
CA VAL A 301 -1.98 2.51 -0.39
C VAL A 301 -1.18 1.74 0.65
N ARG A 302 -0.40 0.72 0.24
CA ARG A 302 0.43 -0.10 1.13
C ARG A 302 1.49 0.71 1.87
N GLU A 303 2.17 1.62 1.19
CA GLU A 303 3.36 2.28 1.71
C GLU A 303 3.07 3.65 2.34
N ASN A 304 1.97 4.31 1.97
CA ASN A 304 1.64 5.66 2.44
C ASN A 304 0.34 5.73 3.24
N ALA A 305 -0.69 4.97 2.88
CA ALA A 305 -1.97 5.04 3.59
C ALA A 305 -2.05 4.06 4.77
N VAL A 306 -1.72 2.77 4.55
CA VAL A 306 -1.80 1.74 5.60
C VAL A 306 -0.95 2.09 6.82
N PRO A 307 0.31 2.57 6.70
CA PRO A 307 1.10 2.97 7.87
C PRO A 307 0.48 4.09 8.71
N LEU A 308 -0.32 4.98 8.09
CA LEU A 308 -1.07 6.01 8.79
C LEU A 308 -2.33 5.43 9.45
N LEU A 309 -3.08 4.61 8.72
CA LEU A 309 -4.33 4.01 9.17
C LEU A 309 -4.13 3.15 10.43
N VAL A 310 -3.10 2.30 10.45
CA VAL A 310 -2.80 1.42 11.59
C VAL A 310 -2.33 2.15 12.86
N THR A 311 -2.06 3.45 12.78
CA THR A 311 -1.78 4.25 13.98
C THR A 311 -3.04 4.60 14.76
N SER A 312 -4.22 4.37 14.19
CA SER A 312 -5.50 4.60 14.83
C SER A 312 -6.03 3.33 15.48
N ASP A 313 -6.28 3.36 16.77
CA ASP A 313 -6.93 2.25 17.51
C ASP A 313 -8.37 2.00 17.04
N LYS A 314 -8.95 2.91 16.25
CA LYS A 314 -10.28 2.79 15.65
C LYS A 314 -10.24 2.10 14.27
N TYR A 315 -9.07 1.86 13.71
CA TYR A 315 -8.96 1.25 12.40
C TYR A 315 -9.37 -0.23 12.44
N LEU A 316 -10.37 -0.57 11.62
CA LEU A 316 -10.94 -1.92 11.56
C LEU A 316 -10.32 -2.74 10.42
N MET A 317 -10.48 -2.25 9.20
CA MET A 317 -10.10 -3.00 8.01
C MET A 317 -9.94 -2.10 6.77
N HIS A 318 -9.29 -2.66 5.78
CA HIS A 318 -9.28 -2.17 4.40
C HIS A 318 -10.17 -3.02 3.50
N VAL A 319 -10.87 -2.36 2.59
CA VAL A 319 -11.65 -3.01 1.54
C VAL A 319 -11.05 -2.63 0.19
N GLY A 320 -10.50 -3.61 -0.49
CA GLY A 320 -10.08 -3.52 -1.87
C GLY A 320 -11.06 -4.21 -2.83
N ALA A 321 -10.78 -4.14 -4.13
CA ALA A 321 -11.49 -4.82 -5.20
C ALA A 321 -10.51 -5.20 -6.33
N HIS A 322 -10.77 -4.94 -7.61
CA HIS A 322 -9.87 -5.08 -8.76
C HIS A 322 -9.47 -6.51 -9.13
N HIS A 323 -9.24 -7.39 -8.19
CA HIS A 323 -8.85 -8.78 -8.42
C HIS A 323 -10.05 -9.73 -8.50
N HIS A 324 -11.15 -9.34 -9.07
CA HIS A 324 -12.38 -10.08 -9.42
C HIS A 324 -12.67 -11.36 -8.59
N LEU A 325 -12.36 -11.32 -7.31
CA LEU A 325 -12.48 -12.44 -6.37
C LEU A 325 -12.83 -11.92 -4.98
N TYR A 326 -13.20 -12.80 -4.08
CA TYR A 326 -13.23 -12.52 -2.66
C TYR A 326 -11.95 -13.02 -2.01
N HIS A 327 -11.36 -12.15 -1.21
CA HIS A 327 -10.18 -12.47 -0.41
C HIS A 327 -10.36 -11.90 0.99
N ARG A 328 -9.92 -12.64 2.00
CA ARG A 328 -9.75 -12.14 3.35
C ARG A 328 -8.33 -12.39 3.82
N GLY A 329 -7.68 -11.33 4.21
CA GLY A 329 -6.36 -11.33 4.84
C GLY A 329 -6.38 -10.54 6.14
N GLN A 330 -5.24 -10.50 6.81
CA GLN A 330 -5.01 -9.75 8.03
C GLN A 330 -3.62 -9.11 8.03
N LEU A 331 -3.42 -8.06 8.81
CA LEU A 331 -2.09 -7.52 9.03
C LEU A 331 -1.40 -8.28 10.17
N LYS A 332 -0.15 -8.68 9.94
CA LYS A 332 0.62 -9.49 10.90
C LYS A 332 0.80 -8.80 12.26
N ASN A 333 1.08 -7.50 12.25
CA ASN A 333 1.49 -6.76 13.44
C ASN A 333 0.43 -5.79 14.00
N SER A 334 -0.75 -5.74 13.39
CA SER A 334 -1.85 -4.89 13.84
C SER A 334 -3.18 -5.63 13.71
N PRO A 335 -4.19 -5.33 14.57
CA PRO A 335 -5.43 -6.09 14.61
C PRO A 335 -6.41 -5.65 13.52
N ASN A 336 -5.96 -5.66 12.27
CA ASN A 336 -6.72 -5.17 11.13
C ASN A 336 -6.87 -6.23 10.06
N TYR A 337 -8.07 -6.35 9.52
CA TYR A 337 -8.37 -7.18 8.36
C TYR A 337 -8.16 -6.41 7.05
N GLN A 338 -7.94 -7.15 5.96
CA GLN A 338 -8.14 -6.71 4.60
C GLN A 338 -9.11 -7.66 3.90
N ILE A 339 -10.06 -7.13 3.14
CA ILE A 339 -10.84 -7.91 2.20
C ILE A 339 -10.64 -7.37 0.78
N ILE A 340 -10.76 -8.25 -0.21
CA ILE A 340 -10.98 -7.90 -1.61
C ILE A 340 -12.42 -8.27 -1.93
N SER A 341 -13.21 -7.30 -2.34
CA SER A 341 -14.63 -7.43 -2.70
C SER A 341 -14.82 -7.26 -4.21
N GLY A 342 -13.95 -7.88 -5.01
CA GLY A 342 -13.94 -7.77 -6.47
C GLY A 342 -14.78 -8.84 -7.19
N GLY A 343 -15.40 -9.75 -6.46
CA GLY A 343 -16.14 -10.87 -7.01
C GLY A 343 -17.61 -10.58 -7.37
N THR A 344 -17.98 -9.36 -7.78
CA THR A 344 -19.39 -9.04 -7.97
C THR A 344 -19.98 -9.59 -9.27
N ALA A 345 -19.26 -9.51 -10.37
CA ALA A 345 -19.82 -9.90 -11.66
C ALA A 345 -18.85 -10.55 -12.65
N TRP A 346 -17.56 -10.40 -12.45
CA TRP A 346 -16.56 -10.93 -13.38
C TRP A 346 -16.28 -12.42 -13.15
N ASP A 347 -16.02 -13.18 -14.23
CA ASP A 347 -15.56 -14.56 -14.14
C ASP A 347 -14.07 -14.60 -13.86
N GLN A 348 -13.69 -15.02 -12.69
CA GLN A 348 -12.31 -15.26 -12.34
C GLN A 348 -11.99 -16.74 -12.43
N TYR A 349 -11.01 -17.06 -13.25
CA TYR A 349 -10.41 -18.38 -13.34
C TYR A 349 -9.12 -18.37 -12.51
N TRP A 350 -9.17 -18.88 -11.31
CA TRP A 350 -7.97 -19.07 -10.53
C TRP A 350 -7.14 -20.16 -11.20
N GLY A 351 -6.14 -19.77 -11.95
CA GLY A 351 -5.09 -20.66 -12.38
C GLY A 351 -4.17 -20.99 -11.21
N MET A 352 -3.28 -21.95 -11.38
CA MET A 352 -2.15 -22.10 -10.48
C MET A 352 -1.33 -20.81 -10.56
N SER A 353 -1.45 -19.98 -9.58
CA SER A 353 -0.57 -18.85 -9.41
C SER A 353 0.80 -19.37 -8.96
N ASN A 354 1.86 -18.98 -9.67
CA ASN A 354 3.24 -19.13 -9.20
C ASN A 354 3.61 -17.99 -8.27
N GLU A 355 2.63 -17.18 -7.88
CA GLU A 355 2.81 -16.03 -7.05
C GLU A 355 2.96 -16.41 -5.59
N LYS A 356 3.52 -15.51 -4.82
CA LYS A 356 3.84 -15.77 -3.43
C LYS A 356 2.57 -15.96 -2.61
N ASP A 357 2.50 -17.08 -1.91
CA ASP A 357 1.55 -17.28 -0.83
C ASP A 357 1.94 -16.35 0.33
N PHE A 358 1.05 -15.45 0.71
CA PHE A 358 1.27 -14.57 1.85
C PHE A 358 0.78 -15.23 3.13
N ASP A 359 1.65 -15.28 4.13
CA ASP A 359 1.33 -15.81 5.46
C ASP A 359 0.11 -15.16 6.13
N ASP A 360 -0.25 -13.94 5.67
CA ASP A 360 -1.37 -13.18 6.21
C ASP A 360 -2.69 -13.32 5.42
N VAL A 361 -2.71 -14.14 4.36
CA VAL A 361 -3.93 -14.45 3.60
C VAL A 361 -4.60 -15.68 4.18
N GLN A 362 -5.87 -15.55 4.53
CA GLN A 362 -6.61 -16.60 5.22
C GLN A 362 -7.64 -17.28 4.33
N LYS A 363 -8.16 -16.58 3.34
CA LYS A 363 -9.20 -17.13 2.46
C LYS A 363 -9.22 -16.44 1.10
N THR A 364 -9.32 -17.21 0.03
CA THR A 364 -9.48 -16.74 -1.33
C THR A 364 -10.57 -17.54 -2.04
N LEU A 365 -11.56 -16.87 -2.62
CA LEU A 365 -12.70 -17.49 -3.34
C LEU A 365 -12.90 -16.78 -4.68
N THR A 366 -13.07 -17.53 -5.75
CA THR A 366 -13.39 -17.00 -7.08
C THR A 366 -14.91 -16.96 -7.34
N ASP A 367 -15.71 -16.93 -6.31
CA ASP A 367 -17.16 -16.85 -6.37
C ASP A 367 -17.65 -15.42 -6.56
N TRP A 368 -18.84 -15.26 -7.10
CA TRP A 368 -19.55 -13.99 -7.10
C TRP A 368 -20.15 -13.75 -5.72
N THR A 369 -19.71 -12.66 -5.11
CA THR A 369 -19.95 -12.39 -3.69
C THR A 369 -20.38 -10.95 -3.43
N TYR A 370 -21.00 -10.75 -2.28
CA TYR A 370 -21.23 -9.46 -1.65
C TYR A 370 -21.07 -9.62 -0.13
N GLN A 371 -20.80 -8.51 0.57
CA GLN A 371 -20.58 -8.53 2.02
C GLN A 371 -21.62 -7.68 2.74
N ILE A 372 -22.08 -8.17 3.88
CA ILE A 372 -22.89 -7.43 4.84
C ILE A 372 -22.00 -7.15 6.06
N VAL A 373 -21.83 -5.88 6.39
CA VAL A 373 -21.15 -5.42 7.60
C VAL A 373 -22.22 -5.01 8.60
N GLU A 374 -22.25 -5.63 9.78
CA GLU A 374 -23.14 -5.26 10.87
C GLU A 374 -22.31 -4.72 12.04
N VAL A 375 -22.62 -3.52 12.50
CA VAL A 375 -22.04 -2.92 13.70
C VAL A 375 -23.06 -2.87 14.81
N ASP A 376 -22.76 -3.52 15.91
CA ASP A 376 -23.49 -3.45 17.15
C ASP A 376 -22.87 -2.35 18.03
N ILE A 377 -23.50 -1.18 18.05
CA ILE A 377 -22.94 0.00 18.72
C ILE A 377 -22.84 -0.19 20.23
N PRO A 378 -23.88 -0.73 20.92
CA PRO A 378 -23.80 -0.97 22.35
C PRO A 378 -22.65 -1.87 22.80
N THR A 379 -22.31 -2.88 22.01
CA THR A 379 -21.27 -3.87 22.38
C THR A 379 -19.90 -3.54 21.76
N GLY A 380 -19.85 -2.64 20.78
CA GLY A 380 -18.65 -2.35 20.02
C GLY A 380 -18.22 -3.49 19.09
N LYS A 381 -19.13 -4.43 18.80
CA LYS A 381 -18.88 -5.54 17.89
C LYS A 381 -19.12 -5.13 16.44
N VAL A 382 -18.25 -5.61 15.54
CA VAL A 382 -18.47 -5.60 14.08
C VAL A 382 -18.45 -7.03 13.58
N ASP A 383 -19.51 -7.45 12.91
CA ASP A 383 -19.58 -8.72 12.17
C ASP A 383 -19.56 -8.44 10.67
N ILE A 384 -18.74 -9.17 9.94
CA ILE A 384 -18.65 -9.13 8.48
C ILE A 384 -19.03 -10.51 7.96
N GLU A 385 -20.01 -10.57 7.07
CA GLU A 385 -20.46 -11.78 6.44
C GLU A 385 -20.34 -11.67 4.93
N CYS A 386 -19.73 -12.65 4.30
CA CYS A 386 -19.63 -12.77 2.85
C CYS A 386 -20.59 -13.84 2.33
N TYR A 387 -21.47 -13.48 1.44
CA TYR A 387 -22.43 -14.37 0.77
C TYR A 387 -22.06 -14.61 -0.67
N SER A 388 -22.24 -15.85 -1.14
CA SER A 388 -21.92 -16.29 -2.48
C SER A 388 -23.12 -16.87 -3.21
N ILE A 389 -23.24 -16.55 -4.50
CA ILE A 389 -24.17 -17.19 -5.44
C ILE A 389 -23.47 -18.21 -6.36
N GLY A 390 -22.23 -18.57 -6.01
CA GLY A 390 -21.38 -19.46 -6.79
C GLY A 390 -20.46 -18.70 -7.72
N GLY A 391 -19.84 -19.40 -8.62
CA GLY A 391 -18.90 -18.89 -9.61
C GLY A 391 -19.00 -19.68 -10.91
N VAL A 392 -17.94 -19.58 -11.72
CA VAL A 392 -17.87 -20.28 -13.01
C VAL A 392 -17.99 -21.80 -12.85
N TYR A 393 -17.34 -22.35 -11.82
CA TYR A 393 -17.23 -23.80 -11.65
C TYR A 393 -18.37 -24.42 -10.86
N ASN A 394 -19.04 -23.66 -10.01
CA ASN A 394 -20.15 -24.17 -9.22
C ASN A 394 -21.20 -23.08 -8.97
N LYS A 395 -22.46 -23.51 -8.88
CA LYS A 395 -23.57 -22.64 -8.49
C LYS A 395 -23.83 -22.81 -6.99
N LYS A 396 -24.04 -21.70 -6.28
CA LYS A 396 -24.41 -21.69 -4.87
C LYS A 396 -25.72 -20.92 -4.70
N ASN A 397 -26.51 -21.30 -3.72
CA ASN A 397 -27.79 -20.68 -3.46
C ASN A 397 -27.66 -19.66 -2.33
N ASN A 398 -26.95 -18.56 -2.60
CA ASN A 398 -26.84 -17.44 -1.68
C ASN A 398 -26.38 -17.81 -0.26
N VAL A 399 -25.31 -18.61 -0.21
CA VAL A 399 -24.81 -19.22 1.03
C VAL A 399 -23.75 -18.34 1.69
N LEU A 400 -23.68 -18.38 3.01
CA LEU A 400 -22.58 -17.81 3.78
C LEU A 400 -21.30 -18.61 3.49
N VAL A 401 -20.28 -17.96 2.96
CA VAL A 401 -18.99 -18.58 2.59
C VAL A 401 -17.85 -18.12 3.48
N ASP A 402 -17.99 -16.96 4.13
CA ASP A 402 -17.02 -16.45 5.08
C ASP A 402 -17.70 -15.54 6.10
N SER A 403 -17.18 -15.56 7.33
CA SER A 403 -17.58 -14.62 8.38
C SER A 403 -16.41 -14.38 9.33
N PHE A 404 -16.26 -13.14 9.76
CA PHE A 404 -15.27 -12.73 10.73
C PHE A 404 -15.76 -11.50 11.49
N HIS A 405 -15.09 -11.17 12.59
CA HIS A 405 -15.55 -10.11 13.48
C HIS A 405 -14.39 -9.37 14.14
N ARG A 406 -14.72 -8.22 14.70
CA ARG A 406 -13.88 -7.47 15.62
C ARG A 406 -14.71 -6.96 16.79
N TYR A 407 -14.12 -7.01 17.97
CA TYR A 407 -14.65 -6.40 19.19
C TYR A 407 -13.68 -5.37 19.73
N LYS A 408 -14.20 -4.28 20.26
CA LYS A 408 -13.40 -3.33 21.04
C LYS A 408 -13.16 -3.83 22.46
N ASN A 409 -11.99 -3.44 22.99
CA ASN A 409 -11.66 -3.59 24.42
C ASN A 409 -11.80 -5.03 24.96
N GLN A 410 -11.54 -6.03 24.11
CA GLN A 410 -11.53 -7.40 24.55
C GLN A 410 -10.22 -7.77 25.24
N PRO A 411 -10.24 -8.64 26.24
CA PRO A 411 -9.03 -9.14 26.86
C PRO A 411 -8.20 -9.96 25.84
N LYS A 412 -6.89 -9.83 25.93
CA LYS A 412 -5.97 -10.65 25.14
C LYS A 412 -6.15 -12.14 25.46
N PRO A 413 -5.84 -13.03 24.50
CA PRO A 413 -5.69 -14.45 24.78
C PRO A 413 -4.69 -14.73 25.90
N ALA A 414 -4.87 -15.83 26.60
CA ALA A 414 -3.93 -16.22 27.63
C ALA A 414 -2.51 -16.41 27.06
N LYS A 415 -1.50 -15.98 27.83
CA LYS A 415 -0.09 -16.19 27.52
C LYS A 415 0.19 -17.70 27.37
N PRO A 416 0.66 -18.18 26.22
CA PRO A 416 1.00 -19.59 26.04
C PRO A 416 2.30 -19.97 26.77
N SER A 417 2.54 -21.26 26.85
CA SER A 417 3.83 -21.82 27.24
C SER A 417 4.32 -22.83 26.21
N ILE A 418 5.62 -23.01 26.10
CA ILE A 418 6.21 -24.11 25.32
C ILE A 418 6.26 -25.33 26.25
N THR A 419 5.64 -26.43 25.82
CA THR A 419 5.49 -27.62 26.67
C THR A 419 6.65 -28.58 26.58
N ASN A 420 7.46 -28.48 25.50
CA ASN A 420 8.64 -29.33 25.32
C ASN A 420 9.55 -29.31 26.56
N ASN A 421 10.07 -30.49 26.91
CA ASN A 421 11.15 -30.63 27.87
C ASN A 421 12.49 -30.77 27.13
N PHE A 422 13.34 -29.76 27.25
CA PHE A 422 14.67 -29.71 26.62
C PHE A 422 15.74 -30.12 27.63
N SER A 423 15.78 -31.41 27.98
CA SER A 423 16.70 -31.95 29.02
C SER A 423 18.12 -32.27 28.54
N GLY A 424 18.42 -32.04 27.26
CA GLY A 424 19.74 -32.30 26.65
C GLY A 424 19.78 -31.90 25.18
N PRO A 425 20.92 -32.11 24.50
CA PRO A 425 21.03 -31.83 23.06
C PRO A 425 20.02 -32.59 22.24
N ILE A 426 19.46 -31.96 21.23
CA ILE A 426 18.37 -32.44 20.40
C ILE A 426 18.87 -32.66 18.97
N THR A 427 18.48 -33.78 18.39
CA THR A 427 18.65 -34.04 16.95
C THR A 427 17.35 -33.68 16.22
N LEU A 428 17.49 -32.97 15.10
CA LEU A 428 16.33 -32.63 14.25
C LEU A 428 15.84 -33.86 13.47
N PRO A 429 14.54 -34.03 13.14
CA PRO A 429 13.49 -33.00 13.30
C PRO A 429 13.02 -32.84 14.76
N LEU A 430 12.62 -31.62 15.12
CA LEU A 430 12.03 -31.30 16.41
C LEU A 430 10.64 -30.67 16.22
N THR A 431 9.62 -31.23 16.86
CA THR A 431 8.33 -30.55 16.98
C THR A 431 8.35 -29.69 18.25
N LEU A 432 8.12 -28.41 18.06
CA LEU A 432 7.87 -27.43 19.12
C LEU A 432 6.39 -27.48 19.48
N ASP A 433 6.09 -27.72 20.74
CA ASP A 433 4.72 -27.84 21.25
C ASP A 433 4.39 -26.61 22.10
N GLY A 434 3.42 -25.85 21.66
CA GLY A 434 2.78 -24.81 22.46
C GLY A 434 1.69 -25.39 23.34
N SER A 435 1.37 -24.73 24.45
CA SER A 435 0.23 -25.10 25.28
C SER A 435 -1.09 -24.92 24.53
N THR A 436 -2.15 -25.57 25.01
CA THR A 436 -3.51 -25.36 24.50
C THR A 436 -3.88 -23.88 24.51
N PHE A 437 -4.48 -23.39 23.43
CA PHE A 437 -5.02 -22.05 23.36
C PHE A 437 -6.13 -21.84 24.39
N SER A 438 -6.15 -20.67 25.00
CA SER A 438 -7.20 -20.27 25.95
C SER A 438 -7.52 -18.78 25.82
N SER A 439 -8.81 -18.47 25.86
CA SER A 439 -9.34 -17.11 25.82
C SER A 439 -10.44 -16.98 26.88
N SER A 440 -10.44 -15.90 27.63
CA SER A 440 -11.45 -15.65 28.70
C SER A 440 -12.79 -15.19 28.14
N ASN A 441 -12.82 -14.75 26.89
CA ASN A 441 -14.03 -14.26 26.20
C ASN A 441 -14.61 -15.28 25.20
N GLY A 442 -14.05 -16.49 25.15
CA GLY A 442 -14.54 -17.56 24.25
C GLY A 442 -14.05 -17.44 22.80
N GLU A 443 -13.11 -16.53 22.50
CA GLU A 443 -12.52 -16.46 21.18
C GLU A 443 -11.75 -17.71 20.81
N LEU A 444 -11.73 -18.02 19.51
CA LEU A 444 -11.01 -19.16 18.97
C LEU A 444 -9.61 -18.75 18.50
N LEU A 445 -8.71 -19.72 18.42
CA LEU A 445 -7.39 -19.54 17.85
C LEU A 445 -7.49 -19.15 16.37
N ASN A 446 -6.73 -18.12 15.98
CA ASN A 446 -6.56 -17.68 14.59
C ASN A 446 -5.16 -17.99 14.08
N THR A 447 -4.12 -17.51 14.77
CA THR A 447 -2.75 -17.56 14.26
C THR A 447 -1.80 -17.96 15.38
N THR A 448 -0.76 -18.71 15.02
CA THR A 448 0.33 -19.05 15.94
C THR A 448 1.65 -18.54 15.36
N GLN A 449 2.49 -17.99 16.22
CA GLN A 449 3.84 -17.55 15.87
C GLN A 449 4.85 -18.19 16.82
N PHE A 450 5.82 -18.91 16.26
CA PHE A 450 7.03 -19.34 16.95
C PHE A 450 8.22 -18.57 16.43
N MET A 451 9.06 -18.08 17.31
CA MET A 451 10.34 -17.47 16.97
C MET A 451 11.48 -18.24 17.58
N ILE A 452 12.50 -18.53 16.78
CA ILE A 452 13.74 -19.20 17.19
C ILE A 452 14.89 -18.25 16.93
N SER A 453 15.75 -18.05 17.93
CA SER A 453 16.83 -17.09 17.88
C SER A 453 18.12 -17.67 18.41
N LYS A 454 19.27 -17.17 17.93
CA LYS A 454 20.59 -17.44 18.49
C LYS A 454 20.88 -16.64 19.76
N THR A 455 20.04 -15.67 20.08
CA THR A 455 20.20 -14.78 21.25
C THR A 455 18.95 -14.76 22.11
N SER A 456 19.08 -14.73 23.41
CA SER A 456 17.95 -14.74 24.35
C SER A 456 17.05 -13.50 24.24
N ASN A 457 17.57 -12.39 23.71
CA ASN A 457 16.80 -11.16 23.46
C ASN A 457 16.16 -11.12 22.07
N PHE A 458 16.30 -12.17 21.27
CA PHE A 458 15.74 -12.28 19.91
C PHE A 458 16.23 -11.20 18.94
N SER A 459 17.45 -10.68 19.12
CA SER A 459 18.06 -9.74 18.16
C SER A 459 18.54 -10.42 16.87
N VAL A 460 18.74 -11.73 16.88
CA VAL A 460 19.13 -12.54 15.71
C VAL A 460 18.14 -13.69 15.56
N ILE A 461 17.16 -13.51 14.70
CA ILE A 461 16.16 -14.55 14.39
C ILE A 461 16.74 -15.54 13.40
N GLU A 462 16.76 -16.81 13.80
CA GLU A 462 17.20 -17.93 12.94
C GLU A 462 16.06 -18.52 12.14
N LYS A 463 14.89 -18.66 12.78
CA LYS A 463 13.69 -19.21 12.14
C LYS A 463 12.44 -18.60 12.75
N GLU A 464 11.47 -18.33 11.90
CA GLU A 464 10.12 -17.95 12.29
C GLU A 464 9.14 -18.95 11.69
N PHE A 465 8.14 -19.35 12.47
CA PHE A 465 6.94 -20.04 12.00
C PHE A 465 5.77 -19.13 12.31
N TYR A 466 5.05 -18.79 11.28
CA TYR A 466 3.84 -17.99 11.35
C TYR A 466 2.75 -18.74 10.58
N ARG A 467 1.68 -19.15 11.24
CA ARG A 467 0.63 -19.95 10.63
C ARG A 467 -0.74 -19.51 11.08
N ASP A 468 -1.56 -19.13 10.12
CA ASP A 468 -2.97 -18.84 10.31
C ASP A 468 -3.80 -20.11 10.45
N PHE A 469 -4.93 -20.00 11.13
CA PHE A 469 -5.89 -21.07 11.24
C PHE A 469 -6.49 -21.45 9.88
N GLU A 470 -6.76 -20.48 9.03
CA GLU A 470 -7.30 -20.69 7.69
C GLU A 470 -6.29 -20.30 6.63
N ASN A 471 -5.68 -21.27 5.99
CA ASN A 471 -5.14 -21.13 4.65
C ASN A 471 -6.01 -21.98 3.74
N TRP A 472 -7.01 -21.35 3.13
CA TRP A 472 -8.07 -22.05 2.44
C TRP A 472 -7.65 -22.67 1.12
N PHE A 473 -6.56 -22.23 0.56
CA PHE A 473 -6.18 -22.57 -0.77
C PHE A 473 -5.36 -23.86 -0.84
N GLY A 474 -6.00 -24.98 -1.23
CA GLY A 474 -5.37 -26.26 -1.45
C GLY A 474 -5.12 -26.55 -2.92
N LYS A 475 -4.21 -27.51 -3.16
CA LYS A 475 -3.97 -28.10 -4.48
C LYS A 475 -4.32 -29.58 -4.44
N ASP A 476 -4.84 -30.13 -5.55
CA ASP A 476 -4.97 -31.57 -5.71
C ASP A 476 -3.59 -32.22 -5.90
N GLY A 477 -3.56 -33.53 -6.02
CA GLY A 477 -2.31 -34.31 -6.26
C GLY A 477 -1.58 -33.95 -7.56
N ASN A 478 -2.24 -33.23 -8.49
CA ASN A 478 -1.67 -32.80 -9.76
C ASN A 478 -1.28 -31.31 -9.74
N GLY A 479 -1.45 -30.65 -8.57
CA GLY A 479 -1.16 -29.25 -8.41
C GLY A 479 -2.27 -28.32 -8.92
N THR A 480 -3.44 -28.83 -9.32
CA THR A 480 -4.59 -28.03 -9.69
C THR A 480 -5.25 -27.46 -8.42
N PRO A 481 -5.71 -26.19 -8.43
CA PRO A 481 -6.40 -25.62 -7.29
C PRO A 481 -7.63 -26.43 -6.89
N ASP A 482 -7.67 -26.88 -5.66
CA ASP A 482 -8.83 -27.60 -5.07
C ASP A 482 -9.47 -26.71 -4.00
N LYS A 483 -10.56 -26.04 -4.37
CA LYS A 483 -11.29 -25.14 -3.50
C LYS A 483 -12.05 -25.82 -2.36
N THR A 484 -12.14 -27.16 -2.39
CA THR A 484 -12.79 -27.93 -1.34
C THR A 484 -11.81 -28.38 -0.27
N LYS A 485 -10.52 -28.32 -0.54
CA LYS A 485 -9.47 -28.80 0.34
C LYS A 485 -9.16 -27.77 1.44
N ASN A 486 -9.43 -28.13 2.67
CA ASN A 486 -9.01 -27.39 3.85
C ASN A 486 -7.56 -27.76 4.20
N LEU A 487 -6.63 -26.82 4.05
CA LEU A 487 -5.22 -27.04 4.36
C LEU A 487 -4.92 -27.17 5.86
N ASN A 488 -5.88 -26.84 6.71
CA ASN A 488 -5.76 -27.00 8.16
C ASN A 488 -6.41 -28.26 8.70
N ASP A 489 -6.98 -29.08 7.82
CA ASP A 489 -7.62 -30.33 8.24
C ASP A 489 -6.60 -31.28 8.88
N GLY A 490 -6.81 -31.64 10.15
CA GLY A 490 -5.89 -32.47 10.92
C GLY A 490 -4.59 -31.77 11.34
N VAL A 491 -4.42 -30.47 11.11
CA VAL A 491 -3.25 -29.69 11.50
C VAL A 491 -3.48 -29.05 12.87
N ASP A 492 -2.60 -29.33 13.82
CA ASP A 492 -2.55 -28.64 15.10
C ASP A 492 -1.59 -27.44 14.98
N ILE A 493 -2.16 -26.24 14.78
CA ILE A 493 -1.36 -25.02 14.60
C ILE A 493 -0.69 -24.53 15.88
N THR A 494 -0.97 -25.13 17.05
CA THR A 494 -0.19 -24.85 18.27
C THR A 494 1.19 -25.50 18.24
N LYS A 495 1.51 -26.23 17.16
CA LYS A 495 2.78 -26.94 16.95
C LYS A 495 3.51 -26.40 15.73
N ALA A 496 4.84 -26.47 15.78
CA ALA A 496 5.69 -26.14 14.64
C ALA A 496 6.86 -27.13 14.57
N THR A 497 7.17 -27.64 13.38
CA THR A 497 8.23 -28.64 13.22
C THR A 497 9.47 -27.99 12.57
N LEU A 498 10.57 -28.01 13.29
CA LEU A 498 11.92 -27.82 12.74
C LEU A 498 12.31 -29.09 11.98
N ALA A 499 12.36 -29.01 10.68
CA ALA A 499 12.73 -30.13 9.82
C ALA A 499 14.20 -30.54 10.03
N THR A 500 14.55 -31.75 9.62
CA THR A 500 15.93 -32.21 9.58
C THR A 500 16.82 -31.19 8.87
N ASN A 501 17.96 -30.89 9.45
CA ASN A 501 18.94 -29.92 8.92
C ASN A 501 18.37 -28.51 8.60
N SER A 502 17.32 -28.07 9.30
CA SER A 502 16.71 -26.74 9.04
C SER A 502 17.44 -25.59 9.75
N ILE A 503 18.21 -25.89 10.76
CA ILE A 503 19.08 -24.94 11.48
C ILE A 503 20.42 -25.60 11.87
N PRO A 504 21.53 -24.85 11.95
CA PRO A 504 22.83 -25.35 12.35
C PRO A 504 22.87 -25.95 13.77
N ASN A 505 23.92 -26.68 14.07
CA ASN A 505 24.23 -27.05 15.46
C ASN A 505 24.48 -25.79 16.29
N GLY A 506 24.00 -25.79 17.53
CA GLY A 506 24.19 -24.66 18.44
C GLY A 506 23.11 -24.52 19.48
N ILE A 507 23.25 -23.47 20.30
CA ILE A 507 22.28 -23.12 21.34
C ILE A 507 21.29 -22.12 20.74
N TYR A 508 20.01 -22.36 20.97
CA TYR A 508 18.89 -21.55 20.48
C TYR A 508 17.92 -21.23 21.61
N TYR A 509 17.19 -20.17 21.38
CA TYR A 509 16.11 -19.70 22.24
C TYR A 509 14.80 -19.70 21.45
N VAL A 510 13.71 -20.13 22.07
CA VAL A 510 12.40 -20.22 21.43
C VAL A 510 11.34 -19.57 22.29
N LYS A 511 10.43 -18.87 21.67
CA LYS A 511 9.20 -18.34 22.26
C LYS A 511 8.04 -18.48 21.28
N THR A 512 6.80 -18.49 21.82
CA THR A 512 5.58 -18.56 21.04
C THR A 512 4.54 -17.56 21.55
N ARG A 513 3.66 -17.13 20.68
CA ARG A 513 2.45 -16.38 21.01
C ARG A 513 1.28 -16.82 20.13
N TYR A 514 0.07 -16.57 20.61
CA TYR A 514 -1.16 -16.91 19.92
C TYR A 514 -1.98 -15.67 19.61
N ARG A 515 -2.64 -15.69 18.48
CA ARG A 515 -3.59 -14.66 18.05
C ARG A 515 -4.99 -15.28 17.99
N ASP A 516 -5.96 -14.61 18.57
CA ASP A 516 -7.35 -15.01 18.49
C ASP A 516 -8.04 -14.51 17.21
N ARG A 517 -9.32 -14.91 17.00
CA ARG A 517 -10.09 -14.44 15.84
C ARG A 517 -10.53 -13.00 15.92
N ASN A 518 -10.40 -12.36 17.09
CA ASN A 518 -10.51 -10.93 17.26
C ASN A 518 -9.22 -10.17 16.86
N LEU A 519 -8.20 -10.87 16.34
CA LEU A 519 -6.89 -10.39 15.96
C LEU A 519 -6.06 -9.80 17.12
N GLU A 520 -6.35 -10.20 18.35
CA GLU A 520 -5.54 -9.80 19.50
C GLU A 520 -4.44 -10.84 19.76
N TRP A 521 -3.20 -10.37 19.88
CA TRP A 521 -2.08 -11.21 20.26
C TRP A 521 -2.01 -11.39 21.77
N SER A 522 -1.77 -12.62 22.20
CA SER A 522 -1.32 -12.89 23.55
C SER A 522 0.05 -12.24 23.81
N ASP A 523 0.43 -12.14 25.06
CA ASP A 523 1.83 -11.91 25.40
C ASP A 523 2.66 -13.12 24.96
N TRP A 524 3.98 -12.88 24.70
CA TRP A 524 4.90 -13.95 24.37
C TRP A 524 5.07 -14.91 25.55
N SER A 525 5.20 -16.21 25.26
CA SER A 525 5.60 -17.22 26.23
C SER A 525 6.93 -16.84 26.91
N ASP A 526 7.21 -17.46 28.03
CA ASP A 526 8.56 -17.48 28.57
C ASP A 526 9.53 -18.12 27.56
N VAL A 527 10.74 -17.60 27.52
CA VAL A 527 11.78 -18.08 26.60
C VAL A 527 12.32 -19.41 27.12
N LYS A 528 12.37 -20.42 26.24
CA LYS A 528 13.07 -21.67 26.51
C LYS A 528 14.34 -21.77 25.69
N GLN A 529 15.40 -22.30 26.29
CA GLN A 529 16.65 -22.64 25.62
C GLN A 529 16.68 -24.11 25.23
N PHE A 530 17.24 -24.41 24.06
CA PHE A 530 17.53 -25.78 23.61
C PHE A 530 18.82 -25.80 22.79
N GLU A 531 19.44 -26.96 22.72
CA GLU A 531 20.67 -27.18 21.96
C GLU A 531 20.40 -28.15 20.82
N VAL A 532 20.83 -27.81 19.61
CA VAL A 532 20.75 -28.67 18.42
C VAL A 532 22.11 -29.29 18.15
N THR A 533 22.12 -30.60 17.95
CA THR A 533 23.33 -31.38 17.59
C THR A 533 23.00 -32.32 16.44
N GLY A 534 24.05 -32.83 15.75
CA GLY A 534 23.86 -33.76 14.62
C GLY A 534 23.22 -33.17 13.37
N SER A 535 22.99 -31.87 13.33
CA SER A 535 22.51 -31.20 12.13
C SER A 535 23.66 -30.97 11.16
N VAL A 536 23.51 -31.48 9.97
CA VAL A 536 24.39 -31.15 8.85
C VAL A 536 23.66 -30.11 8.01
N VAL A 537 23.76 -28.87 8.40
CA VAL A 537 23.22 -27.75 7.59
C VAL A 537 24.19 -27.53 6.44
N SER A 538 23.79 -27.97 5.28
CA SER A 538 24.30 -27.34 4.08
C SER A 538 23.51 -26.07 3.86
N ASN A 539 24.16 -24.90 3.92
CA ASN A 539 23.58 -23.70 3.31
C ASN A 539 23.99 -23.69 1.83
N PRO A 540 23.20 -24.28 0.94
CA PRO A 540 23.56 -24.29 -0.45
C PRO A 540 23.58 -22.86 -0.96
N THR A 541 24.69 -22.48 -1.59
CA THR A 541 24.79 -21.25 -2.34
C THR A 541 24.87 -21.56 -3.83
N PHE A 542 24.31 -20.68 -4.63
CA PHE A 542 24.33 -20.80 -6.08
C PHE A 542 24.45 -19.42 -6.70
N THR A 543 25.50 -19.23 -7.50
CA THR A 543 25.78 -17.92 -8.13
C THR A 543 26.22 -18.13 -9.56
N LEU A 544 25.99 -17.11 -10.40
CA LEU A 544 26.60 -17.00 -11.72
C LEU A 544 27.77 -16.03 -11.66
N ASN A 545 28.78 -16.26 -12.49
CA ASN A 545 29.94 -15.34 -12.58
C ASN A 545 29.59 -13.99 -13.20
N LYS A 546 28.46 -13.90 -13.91
CA LYS A 546 27.90 -12.67 -14.50
C LYS A 546 26.37 -12.69 -14.51
N ALA A 547 25.76 -11.52 -14.63
CA ALA A 547 24.32 -11.36 -14.90
C ALA A 547 24.03 -11.19 -16.41
N GLU A 548 25.04 -10.83 -17.21
CA GLU A 548 24.93 -10.57 -18.63
C GLU A 548 26.09 -11.25 -19.37
N TYR A 549 25.78 -11.95 -20.46
CA TYR A 549 26.73 -12.67 -21.30
C TYR A 549 26.55 -12.28 -22.77
N ALA A 550 27.64 -12.27 -23.53
CA ALA A 550 27.56 -12.24 -24.99
C ALA A 550 27.03 -13.60 -25.51
N GLN A 551 26.53 -13.61 -26.73
CA GLN A 551 26.16 -14.87 -27.40
C GLN A 551 27.39 -15.77 -27.54
N ASN A 552 27.22 -17.08 -27.23
CA ASN A 552 28.27 -18.08 -27.22
C ASN A 552 29.40 -17.82 -26.18
N GLU A 553 29.22 -16.91 -25.25
CA GLU A 553 30.14 -16.71 -24.13
C GLU A 553 29.93 -17.81 -23.06
N ALA A 554 31.02 -18.34 -22.52
CA ALA A 554 30.96 -19.37 -21.48
C ALA A 554 30.23 -18.87 -20.22
N ILE A 555 29.25 -19.67 -19.74
CA ILE A 555 28.45 -19.38 -18.55
C ILE A 555 28.94 -20.28 -17.42
N THR A 556 29.43 -19.71 -16.32
CA THR A 556 29.89 -20.45 -15.17
C THR A 556 28.99 -20.23 -13.97
N ALA A 557 28.39 -21.31 -13.48
CA ALA A 557 27.67 -21.35 -12.21
C ALA A 557 28.56 -21.95 -11.14
N THR A 558 28.62 -21.33 -9.96
CA THR A 558 29.32 -21.82 -8.77
C THR A 558 28.27 -22.20 -7.73
N TYR A 559 28.46 -23.40 -7.16
CA TYR A 559 27.60 -23.90 -6.09
C TYR A 559 28.43 -24.37 -4.89
N THR A 560 27.88 -24.22 -3.68
CA THR A 560 28.44 -24.72 -2.44
C THR A 560 27.34 -25.29 -1.57
N GLY A 561 27.68 -26.17 -0.62
CA GLY A 561 26.72 -26.74 0.32
C GLY A 561 25.61 -27.58 -0.32
N GLY A 562 25.81 -28.09 -1.52
CA GLY A 562 24.85 -28.96 -2.18
C GLY A 562 24.67 -30.29 -1.44
N PRO A 563 23.57 -31.05 -1.70
CA PRO A 563 23.30 -32.31 -1.03
C PRO A 563 24.34 -33.40 -1.31
N GLY A 564 25.08 -33.28 -2.41
CA GLY A 564 26.12 -34.23 -2.78
C GLY A 564 25.58 -35.53 -3.38
N ASN A 565 24.40 -35.57 -3.94
CA ASN A 565 23.88 -36.71 -4.69
C ASN A 565 24.56 -36.79 -6.07
N GLN A 566 24.82 -38.01 -6.55
CA GLN A 566 25.46 -38.24 -7.85
C GLN A 566 24.74 -37.53 -9.02
N GLN A 567 23.42 -37.41 -8.91
CA GLN A 567 22.57 -36.81 -9.93
C GLN A 567 22.08 -35.42 -9.59
N ASP A 568 22.71 -34.71 -8.63
CA ASP A 568 22.47 -33.26 -8.49
C ASP A 568 23.03 -32.59 -9.74
N TRP A 569 22.32 -31.55 -10.24
CA TRP A 569 22.67 -30.95 -11.52
C TRP A 569 22.33 -29.49 -11.65
N VAL A 570 23.04 -28.79 -12.51
CA VAL A 570 22.79 -27.41 -12.90
C VAL A 570 22.21 -27.41 -14.31
N GLY A 571 21.06 -26.75 -14.50
CA GLY A 571 20.40 -26.60 -15.80
C GLY A 571 20.12 -25.17 -16.16
N ILE A 572 20.16 -24.86 -17.46
CA ILE A 572 19.82 -23.55 -18.01
C ILE A 572 18.51 -23.64 -18.79
N TYR A 573 17.62 -22.69 -18.56
CA TYR A 573 16.30 -22.58 -19.20
C TYR A 573 16.05 -21.18 -19.71
N LYS A 574 15.21 -21.03 -20.75
CA LYS A 574 14.69 -19.70 -21.14
C LYS A 574 13.71 -19.19 -20.07
N LYS A 575 13.63 -17.89 -19.91
CA LYS A 575 12.59 -17.24 -19.09
C LYS A 575 11.20 -17.75 -19.52
N GLY A 576 10.36 -18.05 -18.55
CA GLY A 576 9.03 -18.60 -18.80
C GLY A 576 8.97 -20.11 -19.00
N GLN A 577 10.10 -20.80 -19.15
CA GLN A 577 10.12 -22.26 -19.16
C GLN A 577 9.99 -22.84 -17.75
N THR A 578 9.28 -23.96 -17.65
CA THR A 578 9.14 -24.71 -16.40
C THR A 578 10.03 -25.98 -16.50
N PRO A 579 11.04 -26.11 -15.62
CA PRO A 579 11.74 -27.39 -15.47
C PRO A 579 10.73 -28.52 -15.27
N ALA A 580 11.02 -29.72 -15.74
CA ALA A 580 10.17 -30.94 -15.85
C ALA A 580 9.20 -30.91 -17.05
N SER A 581 8.69 -29.81 -17.51
CA SER A 581 7.78 -29.74 -18.67
C SER A 581 8.47 -29.29 -19.96
N THR A 582 9.68 -28.75 -19.86
CA THR A 582 10.48 -28.24 -21.00
C THR A 582 11.91 -28.72 -20.91
N THR A 583 12.53 -28.97 -22.09
CA THR A 583 13.95 -29.32 -22.15
C THR A 583 14.84 -28.14 -21.81
N SER A 584 15.87 -28.36 -20.98
CA SER A 584 16.88 -27.37 -20.67
C SER A 584 17.71 -27.02 -21.93
N GLN A 585 18.24 -25.81 -21.96
CA GLN A 585 19.17 -25.35 -23.00
C GLN A 585 20.56 -26.03 -22.86
N GLY A 586 20.85 -26.59 -21.70
CA GLY A 586 22.03 -27.33 -21.33
C GLY A 586 21.95 -27.71 -19.86
N PHE A 587 22.65 -28.79 -19.49
CA PHE A 587 22.76 -29.25 -18.10
C PHE A 587 24.10 -29.89 -17.81
N ILE A 588 24.51 -29.84 -16.54
CA ILE A 588 25.76 -30.45 -16.05
C ILE A 588 25.47 -31.10 -14.70
N TYR A 589 25.80 -32.37 -14.52
CA TYR A 589 25.73 -33.07 -13.24
C TYR A 589 26.90 -32.63 -12.33
N THR A 590 26.63 -32.54 -11.03
CA THR A 590 27.68 -32.25 -10.03
C THR A 590 28.49 -33.45 -9.64
N ASN A 591 28.06 -34.67 -10.06
CA ASN A 591 28.74 -35.94 -9.82
C ASN A 591 29.06 -36.18 -8.33
N GLY A 592 28.12 -35.88 -7.44
CA GLY A 592 28.26 -36.06 -6.00
C GLY A 592 29.09 -35.01 -5.27
N GLN A 593 29.53 -33.95 -5.98
CA GLN A 593 30.24 -32.84 -5.34
C GLN A 593 29.28 -31.93 -4.61
N THR A 594 29.58 -31.60 -3.35
CA THR A 594 28.83 -30.66 -2.53
C THR A 594 29.17 -29.18 -2.84
N ALA A 595 30.29 -28.96 -3.52
CA ALA A 595 30.73 -27.64 -3.97
C ALA A 595 31.55 -27.77 -5.25
N GLY A 596 31.47 -26.78 -6.13
CA GLY A 596 32.16 -26.76 -7.41
C GLY A 596 31.63 -25.73 -8.38
N THR A 597 32.02 -25.90 -9.64
CA THR A 597 31.57 -25.07 -10.77
C THR A 597 31.01 -25.93 -11.89
N ALA A 598 29.91 -25.45 -12.47
CA ALA A 598 29.36 -25.99 -13.71
C ALA A 598 29.54 -24.95 -14.82
N THR A 599 30.40 -25.25 -15.80
CA THR A 599 30.74 -24.31 -16.88
C THR A 599 30.19 -24.81 -18.22
N PHE A 600 29.28 -24.04 -18.78
CA PHE A 600 28.70 -24.21 -20.11
C PHE A 600 29.61 -23.50 -21.11
N THR A 601 30.64 -24.19 -21.59
CA THR A 601 31.77 -23.62 -22.37
C THR A 601 31.35 -22.99 -23.69
N ASN A 602 30.30 -23.51 -24.33
CA ASN A 602 29.80 -22.96 -25.60
C ASN A 602 28.73 -21.88 -25.42
N GLY A 603 28.41 -21.51 -24.17
CA GLY A 603 27.38 -20.53 -23.87
C GLY A 603 26.04 -20.84 -24.55
N LEU A 604 25.33 -19.74 -24.91
CA LEU A 604 24.04 -19.81 -25.61
C LEU A 604 24.08 -18.98 -26.89
N ALA A 605 23.61 -19.54 -27.99
CA ALA A 605 23.63 -18.89 -29.31
C ALA A 605 22.48 -17.85 -29.48
N SER A 606 21.36 -18.07 -28.79
CA SER A 606 20.18 -17.17 -28.91
C SER A 606 20.18 -16.09 -27.87
N LYS A 607 19.95 -14.86 -28.30
CA LYS A 607 19.71 -13.74 -27.38
C LYS A 607 18.39 -13.90 -26.62
N GLY A 608 18.34 -13.42 -25.39
CA GLY A 608 17.14 -13.45 -24.58
C GLY A 608 17.41 -13.56 -23.08
N GLN A 609 16.34 -13.66 -22.29
CA GLN A 609 16.40 -13.89 -20.86
C GLN A 609 16.40 -15.39 -20.55
N TYR A 610 17.22 -15.76 -19.60
CA TYR A 610 17.41 -17.15 -19.14
C TYR A 610 17.49 -17.19 -17.62
N PHE A 611 17.37 -18.40 -17.09
CA PHE A 611 17.74 -18.69 -15.71
C PHE A 611 18.56 -19.98 -15.62
N ALA A 612 19.46 -20.02 -14.64
CA ALA A 612 20.13 -21.22 -14.21
C ALA A 612 19.52 -21.72 -12.90
N GLY A 613 19.25 -23.01 -12.80
CA GLY A 613 18.75 -23.67 -11.61
C GLY A 613 19.71 -24.75 -11.13
N PHE A 614 19.80 -24.98 -9.81
CA PHE A 614 20.50 -26.06 -9.18
C PHE A 614 19.48 -27.05 -8.62
N PHE A 615 19.48 -28.32 -9.13
CA PHE A 615 18.42 -29.29 -8.93
C PHE A 615 18.94 -30.55 -8.23
N ALA A 616 18.07 -31.18 -7.42
CA ALA A 616 18.39 -32.34 -6.60
C ALA A 616 18.14 -33.66 -7.33
N ASN A 617 19.10 -34.59 -7.24
CA ASN A 617 18.98 -36.01 -7.44
C ASN A 617 18.26 -36.42 -8.75
N GLY A 618 18.62 -35.83 -9.89
CA GLY A 618 18.01 -36.10 -11.20
C GLY A 618 16.57 -35.60 -11.35
N GLY A 619 16.00 -35.07 -10.29
CA GLY A 619 14.67 -34.45 -10.29
C GLY A 619 14.74 -32.94 -10.60
N TYR A 620 13.58 -32.24 -10.44
CA TYR A 620 13.44 -30.84 -10.73
C TYR A 620 13.19 -29.98 -9.47
N THR A 621 13.45 -30.57 -8.28
CA THR A 621 13.42 -29.83 -7.03
C THR A 621 14.62 -28.89 -6.97
N GLU A 622 14.38 -27.58 -6.92
CA GLU A 622 15.45 -26.58 -6.81
C GLU A 622 16.07 -26.63 -5.41
N ILE A 623 17.40 -26.77 -5.34
CA ILE A 623 18.19 -26.78 -4.11
C ILE A 623 18.34 -25.35 -3.57
N THR A 624 18.41 -24.39 -4.49
CA THR A 624 18.54 -22.94 -4.20
C THR A 624 17.63 -22.16 -5.13
N PRO A 625 17.31 -20.89 -4.81
CA PRO A 625 16.63 -20.01 -5.75
C PRO A 625 17.42 -19.89 -7.05
N ARG A 626 16.73 -19.99 -8.19
CA ARG A 626 17.28 -19.85 -9.53
C ARG A 626 17.94 -18.47 -9.72
N LYS A 627 18.91 -18.38 -10.65
CA LYS A 627 19.60 -17.14 -11.00
C LYS A 627 19.24 -16.72 -12.40
N ASN A 628 18.58 -15.59 -12.53
CA ASN A 628 18.24 -15.01 -13.83
C ASN A 628 19.46 -14.32 -14.44
N PHE A 629 19.58 -14.38 -15.77
CA PHE A 629 20.61 -13.71 -16.53
C PHE A 629 20.14 -13.41 -17.96
N TYR A 630 20.88 -12.53 -18.62
CA TYR A 630 20.64 -12.16 -20.00
C TYR A 630 21.78 -12.65 -20.90
N VAL A 631 21.45 -13.02 -22.15
CA VAL A 631 22.40 -13.32 -23.20
C VAL A 631 22.11 -12.43 -24.40
N GLY A 632 23.11 -11.71 -24.88
CA GLY A 632 22.98 -10.83 -26.03
C GLY A 632 23.97 -9.67 -26.00
N PRO A 633 23.83 -8.69 -26.91
CA PRO A 633 24.68 -7.51 -26.91
C PRO A 633 24.54 -6.71 -25.61
N LYS A 634 25.63 -6.07 -25.19
CA LYS A 634 25.65 -5.20 -24.01
C LYS A 634 25.11 -3.82 -24.38
N VAL A 635 23.92 -3.50 -23.91
CA VAL A 635 23.28 -2.21 -24.18
C VAL A 635 24.09 -1.06 -23.57
N GLN A 636 24.23 0.03 -24.34
CA GLN A 636 24.81 1.29 -23.89
C GLN A 636 23.72 2.36 -23.80
N LEU A 637 23.62 3.02 -22.66
CA LEU A 637 22.77 4.19 -22.47
C LEU A 637 23.65 5.43 -22.33
N GLN A 638 23.19 6.57 -22.84
CA GLN A 638 23.86 7.86 -22.72
C GLN A 638 22.83 8.97 -22.59
N ALA A 639 22.89 9.75 -21.51
CA ALA A 639 22.23 11.05 -21.45
C ALA A 639 22.99 12.08 -22.25
N THR A 640 22.32 12.96 -22.98
CA THR A 640 22.98 14.00 -23.77
C THR A 640 23.54 15.15 -22.94
N ALA A 641 23.17 15.22 -21.65
CA ALA A 641 23.72 16.15 -20.67
C ALA A 641 23.62 15.54 -19.25
N ASP A 642 24.51 15.96 -18.36
CA ASP A 642 24.47 15.59 -16.95
C ASP A 642 23.43 16.40 -16.16
N THR A 643 23.04 17.55 -16.68
CA THR A 643 22.07 18.47 -16.06
C THR A 643 21.09 18.99 -17.11
N TYR A 644 19.80 18.87 -16.81
CA TYR A 644 18.73 19.41 -17.63
C TYR A 644 17.95 20.50 -16.87
N PRO A 645 17.43 21.53 -17.54
CA PRO A 645 16.59 22.53 -16.87
C PRO A 645 15.25 21.93 -16.46
N VAL A 646 14.66 22.46 -15.38
CA VAL A 646 13.29 22.08 -14.96
C VAL A 646 12.32 22.39 -16.10
N GLY A 647 11.46 21.42 -16.44
CA GLY A 647 10.55 21.52 -17.58
C GLY A 647 11.20 21.25 -18.95
N GLY A 648 12.53 21.06 -19.00
CA GLY A 648 13.25 20.69 -20.21
C GLY A 648 13.02 19.24 -20.63
N THR A 649 13.50 18.91 -21.82
CA THR A 649 13.47 17.54 -22.36
C THR A 649 14.75 16.82 -22.00
N VAL A 650 14.63 15.71 -21.27
CA VAL A 650 15.74 14.77 -21.01
C VAL A 650 15.84 13.83 -22.21
N VAL A 651 17.02 13.78 -22.80
CA VAL A 651 17.29 12.98 -24.01
C VAL A 651 18.22 11.83 -23.65
N ILE A 652 17.74 10.60 -23.85
CA ILE A 652 18.51 9.37 -23.62
C ILE A 652 18.74 8.68 -24.96
N ASN A 653 20.01 8.55 -25.35
CA ASN A 653 20.43 7.73 -26.46
C ASN A 653 20.71 6.31 -25.97
N PHE A 654 20.44 5.34 -26.82
CA PHE A 654 20.78 3.94 -26.57
C PHE A 654 21.32 3.26 -27.84
N THR A 655 22.26 2.33 -27.63
CA THR A 655 22.81 1.46 -28.68
C THR A 655 22.92 0.02 -28.15
N ASP A 656 23.04 -0.92 -29.11
CA ASP A 656 23.19 -2.34 -28.81
C ASP A 656 22.05 -2.97 -27.99
N GLY A 657 20.85 -2.38 -28.04
CA GLY A 657 19.68 -2.93 -27.42
C GLY A 657 19.27 -4.29 -28.01
N PRO A 658 18.78 -5.24 -27.19
CA PRO A 658 18.37 -6.56 -27.69
C PRO A 658 17.17 -6.51 -28.65
N SER A 659 16.34 -5.48 -28.57
CA SER A 659 15.11 -5.33 -29.34
C SER A 659 14.16 -6.52 -29.16
N LEU A 660 14.01 -7.02 -27.93
CA LEU A 660 12.99 -8.00 -27.59
C LEU A 660 11.63 -7.32 -27.55
N GLN A 661 10.57 -8.10 -27.65
CA GLN A 661 9.22 -7.56 -27.61
C GLN A 661 8.97 -6.87 -26.27
N LYS A 662 8.52 -5.60 -26.31
CA LYS A 662 8.24 -4.79 -25.13
C LYS A 662 9.45 -4.47 -24.23
N ASP A 663 10.65 -4.43 -24.78
CA ASP A 663 11.77 -3.79 -24.10
C ASP A 663 11.48 -2.31 -23.89
N TRP A 664 11.97 -1.74 -22.81
CA TRP A 664 11.67 -0.37 -22.45
C TRP A 664 12.79 0.31 -21.66
N ILE A 665 12.81 1.64 -21.69
CA ILE A 665 13.71 2.43 -20.86
C ILE A 665 12.86 3.19 -19.83
N GLY A 666 13.17 2.99 -18.55
CA GLY A 666 12.55 3.65 -17.42
C GLY A 666 13.46 4.73 -16.80
N ILE A 667 12.84 5.84 -16.40
CA ILE A 667 13.49 6.90 -15.62
C ILE A 667 13.03 6.79 -14.17
N TYR A 668 13.98 6.70 -13.26
CA TYR A 668 13.77 6.54 -11.82
C TYR A 668 14.46 7.65 -11.05
N LYS A 669 13.92 8.05 -9.90
CA LYS A 669 14.66 8.88 -8.95
C LYS A 669 15.80 8.07 -8.33
N MET A 670 16.86 8.75 -7.95
CA MET A 670 17.92 8.13 -7.17
C MET A 670 17.35 7.55 -5.85
N GLY A 671 17.88 6.40 -5.43
CA GLY A 671 17.35 5.64 -4.30
C GLY A 671 16.15 4.74 -4.62
N GLN A 672 15.50 4.89 -5.76
CA GLN A 672 14.46 3.97 -6.22
C GLN A 672 15.07 2.75 -6.93
N THR A 673 14.38 1.64 -6.90
CA THR A 673 14.80 0.40 -7.61
C THR A 673 13.68 -0.05 -8.53
N ALA A 674 14.02 -0.31 -9.80
CA ALA A 674 13.09 -0.90 -10.76
C ALA A 674 12.50 -2.21 -10.21
N GLY A 675 11.19 -2.35 -10.30
CA GLY A 675 10.45 -3.51 -9.77
C GLY A 675 9.98 -3.37 -8.31
N THR A 676 10.53 -2.41 -7.55
CA THR A 676 10.05 -2.08 -6.20
C THR A 676 9.32 -0.74 -6.16
N THR A 677 9.61 0.13 -7.12
CA THR A 677 8.97 1.45 -7.28
C THR A 677 8.65 1.67 -8.74
N ALA A 678 7.56 2.38 -9.02
CA ALA A 678 7.19 2.77 -10.38
C ALA A 678 8.22 3.74 -10.97
N SER A 679 8.48 3.64 -12.28
CA SER A 679 9.27 4.62 -13.01
C SER A 679 8.53 5.97 -13.07
N ILE A 680 9.28 7.08 -12.98
CA ILE A 680 8.71 8.43 -13.11
C ILE A 680 8.25 8.69 -14.55
N LYS A 681 9.00 8.18 -15.51
CA LYS A 681 8.68 8.17 -16.94
C LYS A 681 9.26 6.90 -17.55
N TRP A 682 8.65 6.46 -18.64
CA TRP A 682 9.13 5.32 -19.40
C TRP A 682 8.71 5.38 -20.87
N SER A 683 9.37 4.61 -21.71
CA SER A 683 8.99 4.41 -23.11
C SER A 683 9.48 3.07 -23.63
N TYR A 684 8.65 2.40 -24.42
CA TYR A 684 9.08 1.18 -25.13
C TYR A 684 10.17 1.47 -26.15
N VAL A 685 11.00 0.47 -26.36
CA VAL A 685 12.10 0.45 -27.33
C VAL A 685 11.80 -0.62 -28.37
N THR A 686 11.79 -0.23 -29.64
CA THR A 686 11.46 -1.14 -30.74
C THR A 686 12.65 -1.41 -31.68
N THR A 687 13.78 -0.73 -31.45
CA THR A 687 15.00 -0.81 -32.29
C THR A 687 16.21 -1.10 -31.40
N ALA A 688 17.31 -1.57 -32.01
CA ALA A 688 18.54 -1.81 -31.29
C ALA A 688 19.29 -0.53 -30.90
N SER A 689 19.02 0.58 -31.58
CA SER A 689 19.62 1.89 -31.28
C SER A 689 18.60 2.98 -31.55
N GLY A 690 18.68 4.07 -30.79
CA GLY A 690 17.76 5.19 -30.97
C GLY A 690 17.91 6.26 -29.90
N THR A 691 16.92 7.14 -29.84
CA THR A 691 16.85 8.26 -28.91
C THR A 691 15.45 8.34 -28.32
N LEU A 692 15.33 8.43 -27.01
CA LEU A 692 14.07 8.68 -26.30
C LEU A 692 14.10 10.05 -25.63
N ASN A 693 12.96 10.73 -25.67
CA ASN A 693 12.75 12.05 -25.10
C ASN A 693 11.76 11.99 -23.95
N PHE A 694 12.16 12.45 -22.77
CA PHE A 694 11.33 12.45 -21.57
C PHE A 694 11.11 13.90 -21.11
N THR A 695 9.88 14.35 -21.05
CA THR A 695 9.50 15.70 -20.61
C THR A 695 8.79 15.70 -19.28
N GLY A 696 8.77 16.85 -18.59
CA GLY A 696 7.99 17.02 -17.37
C GLY A 696 8.57 16.30 -16.14
N LEU A 697 9.88 16.04 -16.09
CA LEU A 697 10.53 15.55 -14.90
C LEU A 697 10.66 16.68 -13.86
N PRO A 698 10.26 16.45 -12.60
CA PRO A 698 10.47 17.40 -11.51
C PRO A 698 11.97 17.62 -11.23
N LYS A 699 12.29 18.65 -10.45
CA LYS A 699 13.64 18.83 -9.93
C LYS A 699 14.07 17.60 -9.11
N GLY A 700 15.26 17.05 -9.38
CA GLY A 700 15.75 15.85 -8.69
C GLY A 700 16.94 15.20 -9.39
N TYR A 701 17.53 14.20 -8.72
CA TYR A 701 18.52 13.28 -9.30
C TYR A 701 17.82 12.04 -9.84
N TYR A 702 18.26 11.57 -11.00
CA TYR A 702 17.61 10.48 -11.74
C TYR A 702 18.63 9.52 -12.35
N TYR A 703 18.16 8.34 -12.66
CA TYR A 703 18.85 7.44 -13.58
C TYR A 703 17.88 6.88 -14.62
N ALA A 704 18.43 6.57 -15.80
CA ALA A 704 17.77 5.78 -16.82
C ALA A 704 18.30 4.36 -16.81
N GLN A 705 17.43 3.37 -17.03
CA GLN A 705 17.78 1.96 -17.11
C GLN A 705 17.02 1.28 -18.25
N TYR A 706 17.71 0.43 -19.02
CA TYR A 706 17.09 -0.44 -20.01
C TYR A 706 16.54 -1.70 -19.34
N LEU A 707 15.30 -2.03 -19.61
CA LEU A 707 14.53 -3.08 -18.96
C LEU A 707 13.92 -4.01 -20.02
N LEU A 708 13.88 -5.32 -19.73
CA LEU A 708 13.54 -6.36 -20.71
C LEU A 708 12.07 -6.81 -20.59
N GLU A 709 11.37 -6.91 -21.74
CA GLU A 709 10.12 -7.66 -21.95
C GLU A 709 9.01 -7.33 -20.92
N ASP A 710 8.64 -6.04 -20.76
CA ASP A 710 7.68 -5.55 -19.74
C ASP A 710 8.06 -5.90 -18.28
N GLY A 711 9.24 -6.46 -18.06
CA GLY A 711 9.74 -6.81 -16.74
C GLY A 711 10.71 -5.79 -16.19
N TYR A 712 11.17 -6.05 -14.99
CA TYR A 712 12.12 -5.18 -14.30
C TYR A 712 13.56 -5.74 -14.29
N ASN A 713 13.84 -6.72 -15.13
CA ASN A 713 15.21 -7.18 -15.33
C ASN A 713 15.98 -6.16 -16.15
N GLY A 714 16.80 -5.36 -15.47
CA GLY A 714 17.63 -4.33 -16.09
C GLY A 714 18.92 -4.88 -16.66
N ILE A 715 19.32 -4.40 -17.83
CA ILE A 715 20.58 -4.72 -18.48
C ILE A 715 21.37 -3.47 -18.82
N GLY A 716 22.68 -3.62 -19.00
CA GLY A 716 23.60 -2.51 -19.22
C GLY A 716 23.81 -1.61 -17.99
N GLU A 717 24.64 -0.60 -18.14
CA GLU A 717 24.91 0.35 -17.08
C GLU A 717 23.77 1.38 -16.99
N LYS A 718 23.44 1.78 -15.76
CA LYS A 718 22.55 2.92 -15.53
C LYS A 718 23.23 4.21 -15.95
N VAL A 719 22.50 5.13 -16.56
CA VAL A 719 22.99 6.47 -16.83
C VAL A 719 22.35 7.47 -15.87
N PHE A 720 23.17 8.26 -15.20
CA PHE A 720 22.76 9.19 -14.17
C PHE A 720 22.71 10.62 -14.72
N PHE A 721 21.73 11.40 -14.26
CA PHE A 721 21.60 12.82 -14.62
C PHE A 721 20.77 13.55 -13.55
N LYS A 722 20.78 14.88 -13.58
CA LYS A 722 19.94 15.71 -12.72
C LYS A 722 19.07 16.67 -13.51
N VAL A 723 17.92 17.03 -12.92
CA VAL A 723 17.01 18.05 -13.43
C VAL A 723 16.97 19.21 -12.45
N GLY A 724 17.36 20.41 -12.91
CA GLY A 724 17.48 21.61 -12.09
C GLY A 724 18.79 21.70 -11.29
N ASP A 725 19.06 22.87 -10.76
CA ASP A 725 20.19 23.09 -9.87
C ASP A 725 19.88 22.52 -8.48
N ILE A 726 20.55 21.42 -8.16
CA ILE A 726 20.46 20.75 -6.85
C ILE A 726 21.84 20.84 -6.22
N VAL A 727 21.86 21.31 -4.99
CA VAL A 727 23.03 21.31 -4.11
C VAL A 727 22.65 20.45 -2.90
N THR A 728 23.45 19.43 -2.61
CA THR A 728 23.30 18.62 -1.41
C THR A 728 23.54 19.50 -0.18
N ASP A 729 22.61 19.52 0.75
CA ASP A 729 22.80 20.22 2.02
C ASP A 729 23.52 19.27 3.00
N LEU A 730 24.74 19.62 3.37
CA LEU A 730 25.60 18.88 4.27
C LEU A 730 25.82 19.69 5.56
N TRP A 731 25.68 19.07 6.72
CA TRP A 731 25.99 19.68 8.02
C TRP A 731 26.60 18.66 8.98
N ILE A 732 27.22 19.15 10.03
CA ILE A 732 27.80 18.34 11.10
C ILE A 732 27.19 18.74 12.44
N ASN A 733 27.26 17.84 13.42
CA ASN A 733 26.56 17.97 14.70
C ASN A 733 27.15 19.09 15.60
N LYS A 734 28.38 19.56 15.37
CA LYS A 734 29.00 20.69 16.09
C LYS A 734 30.19 21.28 15.35
N PRO A 735 30.52 22.55 15.57
CA PRO A 735 31.61 23.23 14.85
C PRO A 735 33.01 22.98 15.43
N VAL A 736 33.14 22.48 16.66
CA VAL A 736 34.42 22.20 17.32
C VAL A 736 34.40 20.82 17.96
N TYR A 737 35.41 20.02 17.68
CA TYR A 737 35.63 18.67 18.23
C TYR A 737 36.91 18.64 19.00
N THR A 738 37.00 17.77 20.03
CA THR A 738 38.25 17.42 20.70
C THR A 738 38.97 16.38 19.85
N LEU A 739 40.31 16.38 19.92
CA LEU A 739 41.12 15.43 19.19
C LEU A 739 40.68 13.98 19.48
N GLY A 740 40.41 13.21 18.45
CA GLY A 740 39.91 11.83 18.51
C GLY A 740 38.40 11.69 18.76
N GLU A 741 37.66 12.80 18.81
CA GLU A 741 36.24 12.77 19.00
C GLU A 741 35.50 12.44 17.69
N ASN A 742 34.44 11.65 17.78
CA ASN A 742 33.62 11.27 16.63
C ASN A 742 32.89 12.46 16.00
N ILE A 743 32.90 12.51 14.66
CA ILE A 743 32.22 13.55 13.86
C ILE A 743 30.97 12.93 13.26
N THR A 744 29.81 13.54 13.50
CA THR A 744 28.57 13.10 12.89
C THR A 744 28.15 14.07 11.79
N ALA A 745 28.18 13.59 10.56
CA ALA A 745 27.72 14.29 9.38
C ALA A 745 26.27 13.89 9.05
N SER A 746 25.46 14.83 8.61
CA SER A 746 24.11 14.61 8.11
C SER A 746 23.90 15.35 6.79
N TRP A 747 23.04 14.82 5.92
CA TRP A 747 22.79 15.42 4.62
C TRP A 747 21.38 15.17 4.13
N THR A 748 20.95 16.03 3.19
CA THR A 748 19.76 15.86 2.35
C THR A 748 20.08 16.16 0.89
N ASP A 749 19.25 15.66 0.00
CA ASP A 749 19.34 15.90 -1.45
C ASP A 749 20.70 15.51 -2.06
N SER A 750 21.35 14.46 -1.55
CA SER A 750 22.54 13.91 -2.19
C SER A 750 22.17 13.10 -3.45
N PRO A 751 23.13 12.88 -4.38
CA PRO A 751 22.87 12.07 -5.58
C PRO A 751 22.42 10.64 -5.25
N GLY A 752 22.88 10.05 -4.15
CA GLY A 752 22.52 8.70 -3.70
C GLY A 752 23.15 7.60 -4.56
N ILE A 753 24.33 7.83 -5.10
CA ILE A 753 25.12 6.82 -5.82
C ILE A 753 25.94 6.03 -4.80
N ILE A 754 26.03 4.70 -4.97
CA ILE A 754 26.74 3.82 -4.00
C ILE A 754 28.17 4.29 -3.72
N LYS A 755 28.81 4.90 -4.71
CA LYS A 755 30.16 5.42 -4.62
C LYS A 755 30.24 6.92 -4.30
N ASP A 756 29.18 7.51 -3.78
CA ASP A 756 29.23 8.84 -3.18
C ASP A 756 29.97 8.78 -1.85
N TRP A 757 30.80 9.79 -1.56
CA TRP A 757 31.66 9.79 -0.41
C TRP A 757 31.82 11.16 0.23
N LEU A 758 32.11 11.17 1.53
CA LEU A 758 32.46 12.35 2.32
C LEU A 758 33.98 12.43 2.45
N GLY A 759 34.54 13.57 2.10
CA GLY A 759 35.96 13.88 2.31
C GLY A 759 36.17 14.93 3.38
N ILE A 760 37.19 14.75 4.24
CA ILE A 760 37.64 15.75 5.22
C ILE A 760 38.98 16.28 4.76
N TYR A 761 39.09 17.60 4.65
CA TYR A 761 40.27 18.33 4.16
C TYR A 761 40.73 19.39 5.15
N PRO A 762 42.04 19.69 5.23
CA PRO A 762 42.52 20.88 5.88
C PRO A 762 41.91 22.16 5.22
N GLN A 763 41.61 23.17 6.00
CA GLN A 763 40.94 24.39 5.52
C GLN A 763 41.68 25.12 4.42
N ASN A 764 43.00 24.97 4.32
CA ASN A 764 43.82 25.58 3.29
C ASN A 764 43.78 24.86 1.92
N VAL A 765 43.23 23.67 1.84
CA VAL A 765 43.07 22.93 0.59
C VAL A 765 41.89 23.52 -0.20
N GLN A 766 42.16 24.20 -1.30
CA GLN A 766 41.13 24.85 -2.09
C GLN A 766 40.52 23.93 -3.15
N THR A 767 41.36 23.08 -3.77
CA THR A 767 40.96 22.11 -4.76
C THR A 767 41.12 20.72 -4.17
N PRO A 768 39.99 20.00 -3.90
CA PRO A 768 40.06 18.63 -3.41
C PRO A 768 40.68 17.67 -4.42
N ASP A 769 41.54 16.83 -3.93
CA ASP A 769 42.22 15.75 -4.64
C ASP A 769 42.55 14.63 -3.61
N ASP A 770 43.56 13.82 -3.85
CA ASP A 770 44.03 12.78 -2.95
C ASP A 770 44.63 13.30 -1.60
N ASN A 771 44.65 14.62 -1.35
CA ASN A 771 45.14 15.23 -0.13
C ASN A 771 44.08 15.34 0.97
N PHE A 772 43.08 14.48 0.98
CA PHE A 772 42.11 14.37 2.08
C PHE A 772 42.81 13.84 3.35
N VAL A 773 42.38 14.31 4.50
CA VAL A 773 42.79 13.75 5.81
C VAL A 773 42.12 12.40 6.02
N SER A 774 40.86 12.28 5.57
CA SER A 774 40.02 11.11 5.73
C SER A 774 38.86 11.13 4.78
N TYR A 775 38.35 9.95 4.47
CA TYR A 775 37.13 9.82 3.68
C TYR A 775 36.25 8.64 4.15
N THR A 776 34.96 8.66 3.75
CA THR A 776 34.05 7.55 3.99
C THR A 776 32.92 7.54 2.97
N TYR A 777 32.57 6.35 2.45
CA TYR A 777 31.36 6.15 1.62
C TYR A 777 30.12 6.13 2.51
N PHE A 778 28.95 6.47 1.95
CA PHE A 778 27.68 6.49 2.68
C PHE A 778 26.55 5.68 2.00
N ASP A 779 26.95 4.65 1.25
CA ASP A 779 26.09 3.55 0.80
C ASP A 779 24.91 3.96 -0.09
N GLY A 780 25.02 5.04 -0.87
CA GLY A 780 24.07 5.41 -1.90
C GLY A 780 22.71 5.90 -1.41
N VAL A 781 22.65 6.51 -0.22
CA VAL A 781 21.41 7.09 0.32
C VAL A 781 21.31 8.59 0.00
N THR A 782 20.12 9.05 -0.41
CA THR A 782 19.88 10.45 -0.78
C THR A 782 19.78 11.40 0.41
N GLN A 783 19.55 10.87 1.60
CA GLN A 783 19.55 11.60 2.87
C GLN A 783 19.97 10.66 3.99
N GLY A 784 20.62 11.16 5.00
CA GLY A 784 21.05 10.32 6.11
C GLY A 784 21.99 10.99 7.09
N THR A 785 22.56 10.15 7.96
CA THR A 785 23.54 10.53 8.96
C THR A 785 24.62 9.46 9.03
N LYS A 786 25.89 9.89 9.02
CA LYS A 786 27.05 9.00 9.16
C LYS A 786 27.93 9.51 10.29
N THR A 787 28.34 8.62 11.19
CA THR A 787 29.32 8.94 12.22
C THR A 787 30.70 8.46 11.78
N ILE A 788 31.63 9.40 11.70
CA ILE A 788 33.05 9.18 11.39
C ILE A 788 33.80 8.99 12.70
N GLN A 789 34.54 7.92 12.82
CA GLN A 789 35.16 7.52 14.09
C GLN A 789 36.52 6.84 13.90
N GLY A 790 37.27 6.72 14.97
CA GLY A 790 38.55 6.04 15.00
C GLY A 790 39.61 6.77 14.16
N THR A 791 40.31 6.06 13.29
CA THR A 791 41.37 6.60 12.40
C THR A 791 40.83 7.49 11.29
N ALA A 792 39.50 7.53 11.09
CA ALA A 792 38.86 8.37 10.10
C ALA A 792 38.53 9.80 10.59
N VAL A 793 38.82 10.14 11.85
CA VAL A 793 38.77 11.53 12.33
C VAL A 793 40.15 12.17 12.19
N PRO A 794 40.26 13.51 12.02
CA PRO A 794 41.58 14.17 11.92
C PRO A 794 42.47 13.90 13.15
N ALA A 795 43.70 13.45 12.90
CA ALA A 795 44.63 13.06 13.93
C ALA A 795 45.44 14.25 14.53
N THR A 796 45.27 15.45 13.97
CA THR A 796 45.96 16.66 14.43
C THR A 796 45.00 17.80 14.74
N PRO A 797 45.29 18.67 15.71
CA PRO A 797 44.50 19.90 15.92
C PRO A 797 44.63 20.83 14.70
N GLY A 798 43.52 21.44 14.33
CA GLY A 798 43.48 22.32 13.15
C GLY A 798 42.09 22.69 12.71
N ASN A 799 42.03 23.49 11.66
CA ASN A 799 40.77 23.84 10.97
C ASN A 799 40.62 22.98 9.74
N TYR A 800 39.42 22.41 9.58
CA TYR A 800 39.08 21.48 8.52
C TYR A 800 37.79 21.87 7.88
N TYR A 801 37.52 21.29 6.69
CA TYR A 801 36.18 21.27 6.15
C TYR A 801 35.82 19.84 5.69
N MET A 802 34.53 19.57 5.69
CA MET A 802 33.92 18.36 5.14
C MET A 802 33.12 18.73 3.88
N VAL A 803 33.20 17.88 2.88
CA VAL A 803 32.49 18.06 1.61
C VAL A 803 32.08 16.71 1.04
N MET A 804 31.01 16.67 0.28
CA MET A 804 30.51 15.46 -0.37
C MET A 804 30.90 15.45 -1.85
N PHE A 805 31.33 14.30 -2.32
CA PHE A 805 31.67 14.00 -3.70
C PHE A 805 30.81 12.87 -4.24
N THR A 806 30.64 12.85 -5.58
CA THR A 806 29.80 11.86 -6.24
C THR A 806 30.60 10.86 -7.07
N ASN A 807 30.18 9.60 -7.04
CA ASN A 807 30.59 8.51 -7.95
C ASN A 807 32.11 8.32 -8.08
N ASP A 808 32.84 8.18 -6.97
CA ASP A 808 34.32 8.06 -6.93
C ASP A 808 35.07 9.20 -7.64
N SER A 809 34.45 10.34 -7.83
CA SER A 809 35.06 11.51 -8.46
C SER A 809 35.35 12.60 -7.41
N TYR A 810 36.08 13.65 -7.80
CA TYR A 810 36.25 14.87 -7.01
C TYR A 810 35.26 15.97 -7.40
N THR A 811 34.12 15.57 -7.99
CA THR A 811 33.03 16.52 -8.28
C THR A 811 32.24 16.77 -6.98
N GLU A 812 32.40 17.96 -6.43
CA GLU A 812 31.67 18.39 -5.24
C GLU A 812 30.17 18.53 -5.55
N VAL A 813 29.34 17.94 -4.68
CA VAL A 813 27.86 18.03 -4.79
C VAL A 813 27.22 18.72 -3.60
N SER A 814 27.99 19.04 -2.55
CA SER A 814 27.50 19.71 -1.33
C SER A 814 28.22 21.04 -1.06
N ASN A 815 27.66 21.82 -0.13
CA ASN A 815 28.38 22.86 0.56
C ASN A 815 29.58 22.28 1.32
N ARG A 816 30.64 23.08 1.51
CA ARG A 816 31.79 22.75 2.41
C ARG A 816 31.44 23.17 3.83
N VAL A 817 31.46 22.23 4.75
CA VAL A 817 31.14 22.46 6.17
C VAL A 817 32.43 22.58 6.97
N GLN A 818 32.72 23.79 7.45
CA GLN A 818 33.93 24.06 8.22
C GLN A 818 33.76 23.63 9.69
N PHE A 819 34.84 23.10 10.27
CA PHE A 819 34.94 22.75 11.68
C PHE A 819 36.39 22.82 12.19
N GLN A 820 36.52 22.84 13.52
CA GLN A 820 37.83 22.84 14.19
C GLN A 820 38.02 21.56 15.02
N VAL A 821 39.19 21.01 15.00
CA VAL A 821 39.66 19.98 15.95
C VAL A 821 40.65 20.64 16.93
N ALA A 822 40.30 20.66 18.19
CA ALA A 822 41.10 21.29 19.27
C ALA A 822 41.87 20.26 20.06
N SER A 823 43.06 20.65 20.60
CA SER A 823 43.79 19.83 21.56
C SER A 823 42.97 19.64 22.85
N PRO A 824 43.09 18.51 23.56
CA PRO A 824 42.46 18.36 24.87
C PRO A 824 43.06 19.40 25.82
N THR A 825 42.25 20.34 26.30
CA THR A 825 42.64 21.21 27.39
C THR A 825 42.43 20.48 28.70
N LEU A 826 43.48 20.33 29.50
CA LEU A 826 43.39 19.96 30.93
C LEU A 826 42.70 21.10 31.69
N GLY A 827 41.39 21.03 31.78
CA GLY A 827 40.55 21.93 32.56
C GLY A 827 39.69 21.11 33.54
N THR A 828 39.65 21.51 34.77
CA THR A 828 38.86 20.94 35.86
C THR A 828 37.38 20.78 35.45
N GLU A 829 36.81 19.60 35.67
CA GLU A 829 35.43 19.24 35.44
C GLU A 829 34.45 20.15 36.16
N GLU A 830 33.72 20.97 35.44
CA GLU A 830 32.38 21.38 35.87
C GLU A 830 31.40 20.28 35.36
N THR A 831 30.80 19.59 36.30
CA THR A 831 29.73 18.65 36.08
C THR A 831 28.56 19.31 35.36
N ARG A 832 28.51 19.19 34.05
CA ARG A 832 27.33 19.54 33.24
C ARG A 832 26.47 18.30 33.03
N SER A 833 25.25 18.36 33.55
CA SER A 833 24.22 17.37 33.33
C SER A 833 23.97 17.19 31.85
N THR A 834 24.07 15.97 31.34
CA THR A 834 23.87 15.54 29.97
C THR A 834 22.39 15.38 29.63
N GLU A 835 21.61 16.45 29.59
CA GLU A 835 20.27 16.47 28.97
C GLU A 835 20.13 17.74 28.14
N LYS A 836 20.53 17.68 26.85
CA LYS A 836 20.17 18.73 25.89
C LYS A 836 18.91 18.30 25.13
N ASN A 837 17.76 18.71 25.64
CA ASN A 837 16.46 18.43 25.04
C ASN A 837 16.00 19.52 24.06
N VAL A 838 16.77 20.61 23.86
CA VAL A 838 16.47 21.72 22.94
C VAL A 838 17.75 22.24 22.29
N VAL A 839 17.74 22.41 20.97
CA VAL A 839 18.85 22.95 20.19
C VAL A 839 18.40 24.11 19.32
N LEU A 840 19.33 25.08 19.11
CA LEU A 840 19.14 26.28 18.32
C LEU A 840 20.21 26.32 17.22
N TYR A 841 19.80 26.43 15.94
CA TYR A 841 20.73 26.39 14.81
C TYR A 841 20.18 27.15 13.58
N PRO A 842 21.01 27.73 12.70
CA PRO A 842 22.45 27.99 12.93
C PRO A 842 22.63 29.00 14.08
N ASN A 843 23.70 28.82 14.84
CA ASN A 843 24.04 29.74 15.91
C ASN A 843 25.57 29.70 16.13
N PRO A 844 26.35 30.70 15.75
CA PRO A 844 25.90 32.05 15.27
C PRO A 844 25.12 32.07 13.95
N THR A 845 24.32 33.12 13.78
CA THR A 845 23.56 33.37 12.53
C THR A 845 23.83 34.80 12.05
N LYS A 846 23.44 35.12 10.80
CA LYS A 846 23.52 36.50 10.26
C LYS A 846 22.18 37.22 10.40
N PRO A 847 22.15 38.55 10.44
CA PRO A 847 20.91 39.34 10.38
C PRO A 847 20.07 38.91 9.17
N GLY A 848 18.77 38.75 9.37
CA GLY A 848 17.84 38.31 8.31
C GLY A 848 17.83 36.83 7.96
N GLN A 849 18.71 36.03 8.51
CA GLN A 849 18.71 34.57 8.29
C GLN A 849 17.85 33.85 9.33
N PRO A 850 16.99 32.92 8.92
CA PRO A 850 16.16 32.16 9.85
C PRO A 850 17.02 31.30 10.79
N THR A 851 16.68 31.29 12.06
CA THR A 851 17.25 30.41 13.09
C THR A 851 16.20 29.38 13.53
N PHE A 852 16.55 28.15 13.52
CA PHE A 852 15.65 27.04 13.85
C PHE A 852 15.86 26.57 15.29
N ILE A 853 14.78 26.30 15.96
CA ILE A 853 14.72 25.69 17.27
C ILE A 853 14.13 24.29 17.11
N LYS A 854 14.84 23.27 17.58
CA LYS A 854 14.37 21.90 17.62
C LYS A 854 14.35 21.41 19.07
N SER A 855 13.27 20.80 19.49
CA SER A 855 13.06 20.24 20.83
C SER A 855 12.60 18.77 20.73
N ASP A 856 12.95 17.97 21.71
CA ASP A 856 12.43 16.60 21.86
C ASP A 856 10.98 16.57 22.38
N TYR A 857 10.45 17.70 22.81
CA TYR A 857 9.07 17.88 23.30
C TYR A 857 8.36 19.01 22.55
N PRO A 858 7.02 19.01 22.47
CA PRO A 858 6.28 20.12 21.89
C PRO A 858 6.64 21.45 22.56
N ILE A 859 6.95 22.43 21.74
CA ILE A 859 7.24 23.82 22.15
C ILE A 859 5.88 24.53 22.29
N GLU A 860 5.60 25.04 23.47
CA GLU A 860 4.36 25.75 23.75
C GLU A 860 4.50 27.26 23.44
N LYS A 861 5.66 27.82 23.79
CA LYS A 861 5.92 29.25 23.65
C LYS A 861 7.42 29.49 23.45
N ILE A 862 7.76 30.50 22.66
CA ILE A 862 9.12 31.01 22.48
C ILE A 862 9.12 32.50 22.80
N GLU A 863 10.16 32.93 23.55
CA GLU A 863 10.46 34.35 23.82
C GLU A 863 11.89 34.63 23.39
N LEU A 864 12.09 35.73 22.65
CA LEU A 864 13.41 36.27 22.36
C LEU A 864 13.66 37.50 23.22
N VAL A 865 14.77 37.51 23.90
CA VAL A 865 15.12 38.56 24.88
C VAL A 865 16.50 39.15 24.53
N SER A 866 16.65 40.46 24.62
CA SER A 866 17.95 41.11 24.47
C SER A 866 18.91 40.73 25.60
N ALA A 867 20.20 41.07 25.44
CA ALA A 867 21.19 40.89 26.49
C ALA A 867 20.88 41.69 27.77
N SER A 868 20.10 42.81 27.66
CA SER A 868 19.62 43.63 28.79
C SER A 868 18.33 43.08 29.43
N GLY A 869 17.73 42.00 28.92
CA GLY A 869 16.52 41.37 29.46
C GLY A 869 15.20 41.92 28.86
N GLU A 870 15.25 42.78 27.85
CA GLU A 870 14.08 43.28 27.14
C GLU A 870 13.47 42.24 26.25
N LEU A 871 12.15 42.00 26.29
CA LEU A 871 11.43 41.07 25.44
C LEU A 871 11.24 41.66 24.02
N LEU A 872 11.90 41.06 23.05
CA LEU A 872 11.90 41.50 21.64
C LEU A 872 10.85 40.81 20.77
N TYR A 873 10.58 39.52 21.09
CA TYR A 873 9.63 38.69 20.30
C TYR A 873 8.99 37.64 21.19
N VAL A 874 7.73 37.32 20.91
CA VAL A 874 7.05 36.18 21.57
C VAL A 874 6.13 35.47 20.58
N SER A 875 6.19 34.13 20.56
CA SER A 875 5.22 33.26 19.88
C SER A 875 4.63 32.29 20.90
N LYS A 876 3.30 32.13 20.86
CA LYS A 876 2.54 31.25 21.78
C LYS A 876 1.74 30.22 21.00
N ASN A 877 1.32 29.16 21.66
CA ASN A 877 0.49 28.07 21.09
C ASN A 877 1.14 27.36 19.90
N ILE A 878 2.46 27.15 19.92
CA ILE A 878 3.24 26.60 18.82
C ILE A 878 2.92 25.12 18.63
N ASN A 879 2.87 24.35 19.70
CA ASN A 879 2.50 22.92 19.76
C ASN A 879 3.23 22.02 18.71
N ASN A 880 4.50 22.34 18.46
CA ASN A 880 5.35 21.69 17.50
C ASN A 880 6.75 21.48 18.09
N GLN A 881 7.45 20.43 17.69
CA GLN A 881 8.84 20.15 18.10
C GLN A 881 9.87 21.01 17.36
N ARG A 882 9.45 21.78 16.35
CA ARG A 882 10.32 22.69 15.59
C ARG A 882 9.67 24.06 15.44
N PHE A 883 10.51 25.10 15.49
CA PHE A 883 10.08 26.47 15.28
C PHE A 883 11.16 27.24 14.50
N SER A 884 10.74 28.07 13.54
CA SER A 884 11.64 28.98 12.81
C SER A 884 11.51 30.38 13.39
N LEU A 885 12.60 30.88 13.96
CA LEU A 885 12.70 32.27 14.44
C LEU A 885 13.31 33.13 13.33
N VAL A 886 12.51 34.06 12.80
CA VAL A 886 12.97 35.03 11.81
C VAL A 886 13.58 36.24 12.55
N ASN A 887 14.79 36.59 12.21
CA ASN A 887 15.57 37.67 12.88
C ASN A 887 15.80 38.89 11.99
N GLU A 888 14.85 39.22 11.09
CA GLU A 888 14.99 40.23 10.03
C GLU A 888 15.43 41.62 10.49
N ASN A 889 15.09 42.01 11.72
CA ASN A 889 15.34 43.36 12.26
C ASN A 889 16.27 43.38 13.48
N LEU A 890 16.97 42.25 13.75
CA LEU A 890 17.87 42.21 14.91
C LEU A 890 19.29 42.59 14.50
N PRO A 891 19.92 43.60 15.13
CA PRO A 891 21.33 43.91 14.89
C PRO A 891 22.26 42.83 15.37
N ALA A 892 23.52 42.84 14.89
CA ALA A 892 24.56 41.96 15.38
C ALA A 892 24.68 42.11 16.92
N GLY A 893 24.70 40.96 17.62
CA GLY A 893 24.71 40.97 19.08
C GLY A 893 24.37 39.63 19.70
N VAL A 894 24.26 39.64 21.02
CA VAL A 894 23.89 38.45 21.83
C VAL A 894 22.46 38.58 22.31
N TYR A 895 21.69 37.54 22.10
CA TYR A 895 20.29 37.43 22.50
C TYR A 895 20.08 36.12 23.26
N PHE A 896 18.95 35.99 23.96
CA PHE A 896 18.54 34.79 24.66
C PHE A 896 17.17 34.34 24.14
N VAL A 897 17.08 33.09 23.75
CA VAL A 897 15.86 32.43 23.33
C VAL A 897 15.36 31.57 24.47
N LYS A 898 14.20 31.92 25.03
CA LYS A 898 13.54 31.10 26.06
C LYS A 898 12.50 30.22 25.37
N VAL A 899 12.66 28.91 25.53
CA VAL A 899 11.80 27.88 24.95
C VAL A 899 10.98 27.24 26.07
N HIS A 900 9.68 27.47 26.06
CA HIS A 900 8.73 26.89 27.01
C HIS A 900 8.09 25.63 26.42
N GLY A 901 8.03 24.58 27.19
CA GLY A 901 7.39 23.31 26.94
C GLY A 901 7.38 22.55 28.27
N ARG A 902 7.68 21.26 28.25
CA ARG A 902 7.74 20.43 29.45
C ARG A 902 8.67 21.00 30.55
N LYS A 903 9.69 21.74 30.15
CA LYS A 903 10.61 22.53 30.99
C LYS A 903 10.92 23.86 30.26
N LEU A 904 11.41 24.85 31.00
CA LEU A 904 11.93 26.08 30.42
C LEU A 904 13.41 25.91 30.08
N PHE A 905 13.77 26.15 28.82
CA PHE A 905 15.15 26.20 28.36
C PHE A 905 15.50 27.64 27.96
N THR A 906 16.70 28.08 28.29
CA THR A 906 17.23 29.37 27.82
C THR A 906 18.48 29.07 26.98
N LEU A 907 18.43 29.47 25.72
CA LEU A 907 19.50 29.26 24.74
C LEU A 907 20.10 30.61 24.36
N LYS A 908 21.39 30.68 24.21
CA LYS A 908 22.10 31.90 23.73
C LYS A 908 22.05 31.89 22.20
N LEU A 909 21.54 32.97 21.60
CA LEU A 909 21.57 33.27 20.16
C LEU A 909 22.62 34.36 19.91
N ILE A 910 23.51 34.11 18.94
CA ILE A 910 24.52 35.07 18.50
C ILE A 910 24.21 35.44 17.05
N ILE A 911 24.04 36.74 16.79
CA ILE A 911 23.86 37.30 15.44
C ILE A 911 25.15 38.04 15.11
N GLN A 912 25.81 37.66 13.98
CA GLN A 912 27.11 38.22 13.53
C GLN A 912 26.99 38.96 12.21
#